data_46cd92d7cc178c79a97a9fe37b728bd3
#
_entry.id   46cd92d7cc178c79a97a9fe37b728bd3
#
_cell.length_a   1.000
_cell.length_b   1.000
_cell.length_c   1.000
_cell.angle_alpha   90.00
_cell.angle_beta   90.00
_cell.angle_gamma   90.00
#
_symmetry.space_group_name_H-M   'P 1'
#
loop_
_entity.id
_entity.type
_entity.pdbx_description
1 polymer ?
#
loop_
_entity_poly.entity_id
_entity_poly.type
_entity_poly.pdbx_seq_one_letter_code
_entity_poly.pdbx_strand_id
1 'polypeptide(L)'
;MMRIGLDVGSTTLKCVVLNEQNEVLFKKYERHLSRIVEKSVEMLREVAEQFPKEKVLLSISGSAGMGLAERSDIQFVQEVYATRIAVNRLVPGTDAVIELGGEDAKILFLTDGNNASGLEVRMNGSCAGGTGAFIDQMATLLNITPNALNTLSKEHEKIYTIASRCGVFAKSDIQPLLNQGAQKKDVAASILYAVVNQTVAGLAQGREIAGKVVYLGGPMTFLSELRVAFDKTLGITGICPENSLYFVALGAAFAADGNETTLAEIINRIAHYTAKEEYRACPPLFKDKADYEAFTKRHNNAGVKVRDTLEDGEPVYIGIDAGSTTVKAVVTDKDGNIVCSRYMSNSGNPVPLMREFLLEVYTRFPQAQICACAATGYGEDIIKNAFSVDYGIVETMAHFYAARAFNPKVDFIIDIGGQDIKCFKVENGVIDDIFLNEACSSGCGSFLQTFAGALGYSIEDFAKLGLFADRPVDLGSRCTVFMNSSVKQAQKDGATVENISAGLSISVVKNALYKVIRAVDSKAIGREIVVQGGTFLNDAVLRAFEQEIGHDVIRPTIAGLMGAYGAALYAREKAQAAGKATELSTLLSKEALEEFTHSVKAITCRGCSNSCKLTVNTFSGGRKFISGNRCEKPVTGVKSTEAQYNMFEEKRKLLARYTYKDTGKPVIGIPMGLNMYELLPFWYKFFTMLGYDVKTSPASNRQLYLKGQHTIPSDTACFPAKLMHGHVEALLDEGVDAVFYPCMTYNFDENLGDNHYNCPVVAYYPEVISSNIQKLKDTVFIGDYVGLHRRHDFPGKMYEILRRHFP
;
A
#
# COMPACT_ATOMS: atom_id res chain seq x y z
N MET A 1 -1.87 37.96 29.63
CA MET A 1 -0.75 36.97 29.50
C MET A 1 -1.00 36.12 28.28
N MET A 2 -0.04 36.02 27.36
CA MET A 2 -0.19 35.17 26.15
C MET A 2 0.24 33.74 26.42
N ARG A 3 -0.46 32.78 25.79
CA ARG A 3 -0.12 31.36 25.85
C ARG A 3 0.18 30.86 24.45
N ILE A 4 1.27 30.13 24.32
CA ILE A 4 1.73 29.57 23.05
C ILE A 4 1.72 28.04 23.13
N GLY A 5 1.10 27.41 22.17
CA GLY A 5 1.16 25.97 21.96
C GLY A 5 1.90 25.66 20.67
N LEU A 6 2.97 24.87 20.79
CA LEU A 6 3.75 24.40 19.67
C LEU A 6 3.57 22.89 19.52
N ASP A 7 2.91 22.45 18.45
CA ASP A 7 2.76 21.04 18.10
C ASP A 7 3.84 20.64 17.09
N VAL A 8 4.81 19.86 17.55
CA VAL A 8 5.91 19.32 16.75
C VAL A 8 5.56 17.88 16.37
N GLY A 9 4.78 17.74 15.32
CA GLY A 9 4.40 16.43 14.81
C GLY A 9 5.53 15.75 14.03
N SER A 10 5.24 14.56 13.49
CA SER A 10 6.23 13.78 12.73
C SER A 10 6.67 14.42 11.41
N THR A 11 5.80 15.19 10.77
CA THR A 11 6.04 15.82 9.45
C THR A 11 5.80 17.32 9.46
N THR A 12 5.06 17.83 10.44
CA THR A 12 4.55 19.21 10.45
C THR A 12 4.72 19.87 11.79
N LEU A 13 4.89 21.18 11.75
CA LEU A 13 4.94 22.08 12.87
C LEU A 13 3.71 22.97 12.87
N LYS A 14 3.06 23.14 14.03
CA LYS A 14 1.92 24.03 14.20
C LYS A 14 2.14 24.89 15.42
N CYS A 15 1.86 26.16 15.30
CA CYS A 15 1.95 27.12 16.40
C CYS A 15 0.62 27.84 16.55
N VAL A 16 0.18 28.02 17.77
CA VAL A 16 -0.98 28.84 18.12
C VAL A 16 -0.62 29.77 19.26
N VAL A 17 -1.03 31.04 19.16
CA VAL A 17 -0.90 32.03 20.22
C VAL A 17 -2.29 32.44 20.68
N LEU A 18 -2.55 32.38 21.97
CA LEU A 18 -3.81 32.75 22.61
C LEU A 18 -3.62 33.98 23.52
N ASN A 19 -4.63 34.84 23.56
CA ASN A 19 -4.73 35.90 24.55
C ASN A 19 -5.29 35.36 25.90
N GLU A 20 -5.47 36.23 26.88
CA GLU A 20 -6.06 35.88 28.18
C GLU A 20 -7.50 35.38 28.09
N GLN A 21 -8.25 35.81 27.09
CA GLN A 21 -9.62 35.41 26.80
C GLN A 21 -9.68 34.10 26.04
N ASN A 22 -8.50 33.51 25.71
CA ASN A 22 -8.33 32.30 24.88
C ASN A 22 -8.75 32.46 23.40
N GLU A 23 -8.71 33.69 22.90
CA GLU A 23 -8.89 33.96 21.49
C GLU A 23 -7.57 33.72 20.74
N VAL A 24 -7.67 33.18 19.52
CA VAL A 24 -6.51 32.91 18.68
C VAL A 24 -6.01 34.20 18.05
N LEU A 25 -4.83 34.65 18.49
CA LEU A 25 -4.15 35.83 17.94
C LEU A 25 -3.26 35.48 16.74
N PHE A 26 -2.67 34.30 16.74
CA PHE A 26 -1.80 33.80 15.68
C PHE A 26 -1.97 32.30 15.53
N LYS A 27 -1.93 31.82 14.31
CA LYS A 27 -1.85 30.39 13.98
C LYS A 27 -1.04 30.18 12.71
N LYS A 28 -0.13 29.20 12.73
CA LYS A 28 0.69 28.83 11.57
C LYS A 28 0.87 27.32 11.50
N TYR A 29 0.86 26.80 10.28
CA TYR A 29 1.10 25.40 9.93
C TYR A 29 2.17 25.34 8.85
N GLU A 30 3.22 24.53 9.07
CA GLU A 30 4.31 24.36 8.12
C GLU A 30 4.86 22.93 8.16
N ARG A 31 5.37 22.43 7.02
CA ARG A 31 6.17 21.19 7.00
C ARG A 31 7.59 21.50 7.43
N HIS A 32 8.13 20.76 8.40
CA HIS A 32 9.50 21.01 8.90
C HIS A 32 10.57 20.29 8.09
N LEU A 33 10.26 19.31 7.22
CA LEU A 33 11.21 18.59 6.37
C LEU A 33 12.44 18.12 7.15
N SER A 34 12.22 17.58 8.35
CA SER A 34 13.23 17.15 9.32
C SER A 34 14.12 18.26 9.93
N ARG A 35 13.93 19.53 9.56
CA ARG A 35 14.61 20.68 10.13
C ARG A 35 13.81 21.26 11.30
N ILE A 36 13.57 20.44 12.34
CA ILE A 36 12.66 20.76 13.44
C ILE A 36 13.11 22.01 14.19
N VAL A 37 14.39 22.07 14.56
CA VAL A 37 14.96 23.18 15.35
C VAL A 37 14.88 24.49 14.55
N GLU A 38 15.39 24.48 13.34
CA GLU A 38 15.39 25.66 12.46
C GLU A 38 13.98 26.19 12.24
N LYS A 39 13.06 25.30 11.90
CA LYS A 39 11.66 25.66 11.62
C LYS A 39 10.90 26.12 12.87
N SER A 40 11.21 25.55 14.04
CA SER A 40 10.66 26.03 15.31
C SER A 40 11.15 27.42 15.64
N VAL A 41 12.46 27.69 15.45
CA VAL A 41 13.07 28.99 15.64
C VAL A 41 12.51 30.02 14.66
N GLU A 42 12.40 29.69 13.37
CA GLU A 42 11.81 30.57 12.36
C GLU A 42 10.38 30.97 12.73
N MET A 43 9.54 30.00 13.09
CA MET A 43 8.15 30.22 13.46
C MET A 43 7.99 31.05 14.72
N LEU A 44 8.81 30.80 15.74
CA LEU A 44 8.77 31.59 16.96
C LEU A 44 9.34 33.02 16.78
N ARG A 45 10.26 33.25 15.83
CA ARG A 45 10.70 34.58 15.44
C ARG A 45 9.59 35.40 14.82
N GLU A 46 8.78 34.80 13.94
CA GLU A 46 7.61 35.46 13.37
C GLU A 46 6.59 35.86 14.45
N VAL A 47 6.42 35.00 15.47
CA VAL A 47 5.57 35.33 16.62
C VAL A 47 6.18 36.51 17.41
N ALA A 48 7.51 36.51 17.65
CA ALA A 48 8.21 37.58 18.36
C ALA A 48 8.16 38.91 17.60
N GLU A 49 8.17 38.91 16.28
CA GLU A 49 8.01 40.12 15.47
C GLU A 49 6.61 40.74 15.63
N GLN A 50 5.57 39.90 15.73
CA GLN A 50 4.20 40.36 15.90
C GLN A 50 3.89 40.77 17.35
N PHE A 51 4.50 40.14 18.32
CA PHE A 51 4.27 40.35 19.76
C PHE A 51 5.59 40.66 20.49
N PRO A 52 6.28 41.78 20.18
CA PRO A 52 7.55 42.12 20.79
C PRO A 52 7.35 42.50 22.27
N LYS A 53 8.25 42.04 23.13
CA LYS A 53 8.33 42.34 24.58
C LYS A 53 7.24 41.70 25.47
N GLU A 54 6.36 40.84 24.91
CA GLU A 54 5.39 40.12 25.73
C GLU A 54 6.07 38.95 26.47
N LYS A 55 5.70 38.76 27.72
CA LYS A 55 5.98 37.53 28.45
C LYS A 55 4.94 36.46 28.08
N VAL A 56 5.41 35.27 27.87
CA VAL A 56 4.57 34.17 27.36
C VAL A 56 4.73 32.93 28.24
N LEU A 57 3.69 32.10 28.24
CA LEU A 57 3.74 30.69 28.63
C LEU A 57 3.77 29.86 27.38
N LEU A 58 4.79 29.02 27.20
CA LEU A 58 4.90 28.13 26.05
C LEU A 58 4.92 26.68 26.47
N SER A 59 4.12 25.88 25.79
CA SER A 59 4.16 24.43 25.90
C SER A 59 4.40 23.80 24.54
N ILE A 60 5.16 22.71 24.53
CA ILE A 60 5.43 21.89 23.34
C ILE A 60 4.63 20.60 23.45
N SER A 61 4.06 20.16 22.33
CA SER A 61 3.42 18.86 22.16
C SER A 61 3.88 18.21 20.87
N GLY A 62 3.34 17.03 20.57
CA GLY A 62 3.60 16.29 19.34
C GLY A 62 4.72 15.26 19.47
N SER A 63 4.67 14.27 18.59
CA SER A 63 5.53 13.07 18.65
C SER A 63 7.03 13.36 18.52
N ALA A 64 7.43 14.46 17.87
CA ALA A 64 8.82 14.88 17.73
C ALA A 64 9.21 16.02 18.72
N GLY A 65 8.27 16.49 19.55
CA GLY A 65 8.46 17.64 20.44
C GLY A 65 9.12 17.32 21.78
N MET A 66 9.06 16.08 22.25
CA MET A 66 9.50 15.70 23.59
C MET A 66 10.99 16.04 23.84
N GLY A 67 11.88 15.59 22.95
CA GLY A 67 13.32 15.86 23.11
C GLY A 67 13.66 17.35 23.02
N LEU A 68 12.91 18.10 22.18
CA LEU A 68 13.05 19.54 22.07
C LEU A 68 12.63 20.25 23.38
N ALA A 69 11.49 19.84 23.93
CA ALA A 69 10.95 20.40 25.18
C ALA A 69 11.86 20.15 26.38
N GLU A 70 12.29 18.90 26.60
CA GLU A 70 13.14 18.50 27.72
C GLU A 70 14.48 19.26 27.75
N ARG A 71 15.14 19.38 26.60
CA ARG A 71 16.47 20.03 26.53
C ARG A 71 16.41 21.54 26.48
N SER A 72 15.27 22.10 26.13
CA SER A 72 15.04 23.53 26.11
C SER A 72 14.40 24.03 27.42
N ASP A 73 14.19 23.14 28.39
CA ASP A 73 13.51 23.45 29.67
C ASP A 73 12.16 24.12 29.44
N ILE A 74 11.34 23.46 28.54
CA ILE A 74 9.99 23.89 28.17
C ILE A 74 9.02 22.77 28.56
N GLN A 75 7.84 23.14 29.04
CA GLN A 75 6.81 22.19 29.39
C GLN A 75 6.42 21.33 28.19
N PHE A 76 6.45 20.01 28.36
CA PHE A 76 5.89 19.07 27.36
C PHE A 76 4.47 18.64 27.77
N VAL A 77 3.54 18.74 26.84
CA VAL A 77 2.15 18.28 26.98
C VAL A 77 1.93 17.10 26.06
N GLN A 78 1.58 15.96 26.62
CA GLN A 78 1.34 14.75 25.85
C GLN A 78 0.20 14.97 24.86
N GLU A 79 0.38 14.54 23.60
CA GLU A 79 -0.49 14.86 22.46
C GLU A 79 -1.96 14.50 22.66
N VAL A 80 -2.23 13.30 23.17
CA VAL A 80 -3.60 12.85 23.47
C VAL A 80 -4.27 13.69 24.53
N TYR A 81 -3.48 14.09 25.54
CA TYR A 81 -3.99 14.95 26.61
C TYR A 81 -4.30 16.36 26.09
N ALA A 82 -3.43 16.90 25.23
CA ALA A 82 -3.66 18.19 24.57
C ALA A 82 -4.94 18.13 23.71
N THR A 83 -5.10 17.09 22.87
CA THR A 83 -6.32 16.89 22.07
C THR A 83 -7.56 16.86 22.97
N ARG A 84 -7.52 16.12 24.07
CA ARG A 84 -8.64 16.03 25.03
C ARG A 84 -9.03 17.39 25.60
N ILE A 85 -8.04 18.18 26.04
CA ILE A 85 -8.28 19.53 26.61
C ILE A 85 -8.95 20.42 25.57
N ALA A 86 -8.42 20.43 24.33
CA ALA A 86 -8.98 21.27 23.27
C ALA A 86 -10.41 20.84 22.90
N VAL A 87 -10.67 19.55 22.76
CA VAL A 87 -12.00 19.01 22.40
C VAL A 87 -13.02 19.31 23.50
N ASN A 88 -12.70 19.03 24.75
CA ASN A 88 -13.64 19.28 25.86
C ASN A 88 -14.02 20.78 25.97
N ARG A 89 -13.09 21.66 25.63
CA ARG A 89 -13.28 23.10 25.72
C ARG A 89 -14.01 23.69 24.51
N LEU A 90 -13.65 23.24 23.30
CA LEU A 90 -14.12 23.84 22.05
C LEU A 90 -15.34 23.11 21.45
N VAL A 91 -15.49 21.81 21.74
CA VAL A 91 -16.58 20.99 21.24
C VAL A 91 -17.15 20.13 22.38
N PRO A 92 -17.73 20.72 23.41
CA PRO A 92 -18.23 19.98 24.58
C PRO A 92 -19.26 18.94 24.19
N GLY A 93 -19.32 17.83 24.93
CA GLY A 93 -20.25 16.74 24.68
C GLY A 93 -19.82 15.85 23.50
N THR A 94 -18.55 15.83 23.14
CA THR A 94 -17.99 14.91 22.13
C THR A 94 -17.89 13.51 22.72
N ASP A 95 -18.37 12.50 22.01
CA ASP A 95 -18.31 11.08 22.40
C ASP A 95 -17.05 10.42 21.87
N ALA A 96 -16.67 10.71 20.62
CA ALA A 96 -15.48 10.17 20.02
C ALA A 96 -14.75 11.19 19.13
N VAL A 97 -13.43 11.04 19.04
CA VAL A 97 -12.56 11.83 18.14
C VAL A 97 -11.84 10.89 17.21
N ILE A 98 -11.91 11.14 15.92
CA ILE A 98 -11.06 10.48 14.91
C ILE A 98 -10.03 11.50 14.44
N GLU A 99 -8.78 11.28 14.81
CA GLU A 99 -7.66 12.13 14.42
C GLU A 99 -6.74 11.38 13.45
N LEU A 100 -6.58 11.94 12.24
CA LEU A 100 -5.63 11.44 11.27
C LEU A 100 -4.47 12.42 11.12
N GLY A 101 -3.31 11.98 11.55
CA GLY A 101 -2.06 12.71 11.42
C GLY A 101 -1.36 12.42 10.09
N GLY A 102 -0.12 12.92 9.97
CA GLY A 102 0.75 12.62 8.83
C GLY A 102 1.12 11.14 8.74
N GLU A 103 1.38 10.51 9.89
CA GLU A 103 1.86 9.12 9.96
C GLU A 103 1.22 8.29 11.07
N ASP A 104 0.36 8.88 11.85
CA ASP A 104 -0.40 8.23 12.91
C ASP A 104 -1.91 8.45 12.71
N ALA A 105 -2.67 7.52 13.24
CA ALA A 105 -4.12 7.58 13.31
C ALA A 105 -4.54 7.25 14.74
N LYS A 106 -5.50 8.02 15.27
CA LYS A 106 -5.97 7.88 16.65
C LYS A 106 -7.50 7.91 16.70
N ILE A 107 -8.07 7.09 17.57
CA ILE A 107 -9.45 7.23 18.00
C ILE A 107 -9.45 7.43 19.51
N LEU A 108 -10.04 8.54 19.97
CA LEU A 108 -10.24 8.83 21.38
C LEU A 108 -11.72 8.65 21.68
N PHE A 109 -12.05 7.79 22.62
CA PHE A 109 -13.40 7.67 23.18
C PHE A 109 -13.43 8.46 24.49
N LEU A 110 -14.29 9.48 24.56
CA LEU A 110 -14.32 10.45 25.66
C LEU A 110 -15.44 10.15 26.67
N THR A 111 -16.36 9.27 26.31
CA THR A 111 -17.47 8.83 27.15
C THR A 111 -17.54 7.31 27.20
N ASP A 112 -17.80 6.76 28.38
CA ASP A 112 -18.06 5.32 28.59
C ASP A 112 -19.57 5.07 28.70
N GLY A 113 -20.35 5.37 27.69
CA GLY A 113 -21.79 5.08 27.66
C GLY A 113 -22.61 5.42 28.91
N ASN A 114 -22.07 5.25 30.12
CA ASN A 114 -22.70 5.52 31.43
C ASN A 114 -21.81 6.34 32.39
N ASN A 115 -20.54 6.61 32.07
CA ASN A 115 -19.61 7.36 32.93
C ASN A 115 -18.81 8.42 32.16
N ALA A 116 -19.03 9.67 32.46
CA ALA A 116 -18.38 10.84 31.84
C ALA A 116 -16.84 10.97 32.08
N SER A 117 -16.18 9.99 32.67
CA SER A 117 -14.78 10.09 33.09
C SER A 117 -13.82 9.10 32.40
N GLY A 118 -14.28 8.26 31.49
CA GLY A 118 -13.44 7.27 30.82
C GLY A 118 -12.77 7.84 29.55
N LEU A 119 -11.45 7.98 29.55
CA LEU A 119 -10.67 8.21 28.33
C LEU A 119 -10.09 6.89 27.85
N GLU A 120 -10.57 6.38 26.74
CA GLU A 120 -9.93 5.28 26.04
C GLU A 120 -9.27 5.80 24.75
N VAL A 121 -8.00 5.47 24.56
CA VAL A 121 -7.22 5.89 23.39
C VAL A 121 -6.74 4.68 22.63
N ARG A 122 -7.01 4.68 21.34
CA ARG A 122 -6.52 3.67 20.42
C ARG A 122 -5.72 4.35 19.33
N MET A 123 -4.48 3.93 19.15
CA MET A 123 -3.55 4.60 18.27
C MET A 123 -2.80 3.58 17.41
N ASN A 124 -2.65 3.90 16.13
CA ASN A 124 -1.77 3.20 15.22
C ASN A 124 -0.51 4.03 14.99
N GLY A 125 0.54 3.73 15.72
CA GLY A 125 1.85 4.41 15.59
C GLY A 125 2.89 3.63 14.82
N SER A 126 2.60 2.39 14.42
CA SER A 126 3.57 1.50 13.78
C SER A 126 3.38 1.36 12.28
N CYS A 127 2.21 1.74 11.74
CA CYS A 127 1.88 1.58 10.33
C CYS A 127 1.29 2.88 9.76
N ALA A 128 1.92 3.42 8.73
CA ALA A 128 1.42 4.61 8.04
C ALA A 128 0.13 4.37 7.23
N GLY A 129 -0.36 3.14 7.17
CA GLY A 129 -1.65 2.83 6.55
C GLY A 129 -2.79 3.53 7.28
N GLY A 130 -3.72 4.12 6.54
CA GLY A 130 -4.81 4.91 7.13
C GLY A 130 -4.41 6.33 7.57
N THR A 131 -3.26 6.86 7.13
CA THR A 131 -2.72 8.17 7.52
C THR A 131 -2.50 9.08 6.32
N GLY A 132 -2.10 10.33 6.57
CA GLY A 132 -1.77 11.30 5.53
C GLY A 132 -0.65 10.82 4.61
N ALA A 133 0.39 10.18 5.14
CA ALA A 133 1.50 9.67 4.35
C ALA A 133 1.05 8.57 3.37
N PHE A 134 0.07 7.74 3.74
CA PHE A 134 -0.53 6.79 2.82
C PHE A 134 -1.25 7.50 1.68
N ILE A 135 -2.04 8.54 1.99
CA ILE A 135 -2.76 9.32 0.97
C ILE A 135 -1.78 10.02 0.02
N ASP A 136 -0.71 10.62 0.55
CA ASP A 136 0.36 11.26 -0.22
C ASP A 136 1.04 10.24 -1.17
N GLN A 137 1.34 9.03 -0.69
CA GLN A 137 1.92 7.96 -1.51
C GLN A 137 0.97 7.51 -2.64
N MET A 138 -0.32 7.38 -2.35
CA MET A 138 -1.31 6.98 -3.35
C MET A 138 -1.58 8.09 -4.36
N ALA A 139 -1.58 9.34 -3.94
CA ALA A 139 -1.66 10.50 -4.83
C ALA A 139 -0.45 10.55 -5.78
N THR A 140 0.76 10.30 -5.26
CA THR A 140 1.99 10.18 -6.08
C THR A 140 1.90 9.04 -7.08
N LEU A 141 1.36 7.88 -6.68
CA LEU A 141 1.14 6.73 -7.58
C LEU A 141 0.21 7.08 -8.74
N LEU A 142 -0.81 7.92 -8.49
CA LEU A 142 -1.73 8.43 -9.50
C LEU A 142 -1.16 9.62 -10.30
N ASN A 143 0.04 10.10 -9.95
CA ASN A 143 0.66 11.32 -10.46
C ASN A 143 -0.25 12.55 -10.32
N ILE A 144 -0.78 12.76 -9.12
CA ILE A 144 -1.64 13.89 -8.74
C ILE A 144 -1.31 14.37 -7.33
N THR A 145 -1.80 15.56 -6.96
CA THR A 145 -1.71 16.05 -5.58
C THR A 145 -2.83 15.44 -4.70
N PRO A 146 -2.69 15.40 -3.36
CA PRO A 146 -3.77 14.99 -2.46
C PRO A 146 -5.06 15.80 -2.64
N ASN A 147 -4.96 17.10 -2.91
CA ASN A 147 -6.12 17.94 -3.20
C ASN A 147 -6.81 17.54 -4.51
N ALA A 148 -6.02 17.22 -5.55
CA ALA A 148 -6.58 16.72 -6.82
C ALA A 148 -7.21 15.32 -6.61
N LEU A 149 -6.64 14.45 -5.76
CA LEU A 149 -7.25 13.18 -5.39
C LEU A 149 -8.62 13.39 -4.74
N ASN A 150 -8.74 14.34 -3.80
CA ASN A 150 -10.01 14.70 -3.16
C ASN A 150 -11.02 15.21 -4.19
N THR A 151 -10.60 16.07 -5.12
CA THR A 151 -11.49 16.64 -6.16
C THR A 151 -11.98 15.56 -7.12
N LEU A 152 -11.10 14.69 -7.60
CA LEU A 152 -11.45 13.58 -8.50
C LEU A 152 -12.41 12.59 -7.85
N SER A 153 -12.23 12.31 -6.56
CA SER A 153 -13.08 11.36 -5.85
C SER A 153 -14.55 11.79 -5.73
N LYS A 154 -14.86 13.09 -5.89
CA LYS A 154 -16.27 13.58 -5.96
C LYS A 154 -17.05 13.00 -7.14
N GLU A 155 -16.36 12.76 -8.25
CA GLU A 155 -16.96 12.33 -9.51
C GLU A 155 -16.98 10.81 -9.70
N HIS A 156 -16.65 10.04 -8.66
CA HIS A 156 -16.59 8.59 -8.76
C HIS A 156 -17.94 7.96 -9.12
N GLU A 157 -17.88 6.96 -9.95
CA GLU A 157 -19.00 6.11 -10.32
C GLU A 157 -18.91 4.72 -9.65
N LYS A 158 -17.70 4.33 -9.25
CA LYS A 158 -17.39 3.03 -8.68
C LYS A 158 -16.43 3.12 -7.51
N ILE A 159 -16.54 2.15 -6.62
CA ILE A 159 -15.55 1.87 -5.58
C ILE A 159 -14.97 0.48 -5.85
N TYR A 160 -13.68 0.40 -6.12
CA TYR A 160 -12.94 -0.85 -6.20
C TYR A 160 -12.55 -1.33 -4.82
N THR A 161 -12.42 -2.64 -4.66
CA THR A 161 -11.86 -3.21 -3.45
C THR A 161 -10.34 -3.05 -3.50
N ILE A 162 -9.82 -2.23 -2.58
CA ILE A 162 -8.39 -2.05 -2.35
C ILE A 162 -8.11 -2.60 -0.96
N ALA A 163 -7.04 -3.38 -0.82
CA ALA A 163 -6.66 -3.94 0.46
C ALA A 163 -6.40 -2.84 1.49
N SER A 164 -7.19 -2.84 2.55
CA SER A 164 -7.06 -1.92 3.67
C SER A 164 -6.01 -2.43 4.68
N ARG A 165 -4.81 -2.76 4.21
CA ARG A 165 -3.69 -3.23 5.04
C ARG A 165 -2.59 -2.20 5.08
N CYS A 166 -1.40 -2.49 4.57
CA CYS A 166 -0.36 -1.47 4.45
C CYS A 166 -0.37 -0.86 3.05
N GLY A 167 0.23 0.33 2.89
CA GLY A 167 0.31 1.04 1.61
C GLY A 167 0.96 0.23 0.49
N VAL A 168 1.75 -0.78 0.83
CA VAL A 168 2.38 -1.69 -0.13
C VAL A 168 1.35 -2.58 -0.81
N PHE A 169 0.47 -3.23 -0.03
CA PHE A 169 -0.60 -4.06 -0.60
C PHE A 169 -1.64 -3.23 -1.36
N ALA A 170 -1.93 -2.02 -0.88
CA ALA A 170 -2.81 -1.11 -1.62
C ALA A 170 -2.25 -0.76 -3.00
N LYS A 171 -0.93 -0.55 -3.12
CA LYS A 171 -0.26 -0.34 -4.42
C LYS A 171 -0.41 -1.55 -5.34
N SER A 172 -0.24 -2.76 -4.82
CA SER A 172 -0.40 -4.00 -5.59
C SER A 172 -1.81 -4.17 -6.16
N ASP A 173 -2.84 -3.64 -5.48
CA ASP A 173 -4.20 -3.65 -5.98
C ASP A 173 -4.48 -2.52 -6.97
N ILE A 174 -3.96 -1.32 -6.70
CA ILE A 174 -4.21 -0.12 -7.51
C ILE A 174 -3.53 -0.23 -8.89
N GLN A 175 -2.30 -0.72 -8.92
CA GLN A 175 -1.51 -0.72 -10.14
C GLN A 175 -2.10 -1.57 -11.25
N PRO A 176 -2.57 -2.82 -11.01
CA PRO A 176 -3.28 -3.58 -12.01
C PRO A 176 -4.57 -2.90 -12.49
N LEU A 177 -5.30 -2.23 -11.59
CA LEU A 177 -6.51 -1.49 -11.96
C LEU A 177 -6.19 -0.38 -12.97
N LEU A 178 -5.14 0.41 -12.72
CA LEU A 178 -4.69 1.46 -13.62
C LEU A 178 -4.20 0.89 -14.96
N ASN A 179 -3.39 -0.15 -14.93
CA ASN A 179 -2.88 -0.82 -16.14
C ASN A 179 -4.00 -1.44 -16.98
N GLN A 180 -5.12 -1.80 -16.36
CA GLN A 180 -6.33 -2.28 -17.02
C GLN A 180 -7.27 -1.15 -17.47
N GLY A 181 -6.90 0.11 -17.29
CA GLY A 181 -7.65 1.28 -17.72
C GLY A 181 -8.75 1.74 -16.76
N ALA A 182 -8.68 1.40 -15.47
CA ALA A 182 -9.59 1.96 -14.47
C ALA A 182 -9.45 3.49 -14.41
N GLN A 183 -10.58 4.19 -14.27
CA GLN A 183 -10.56 5.65 -14.23
C GLN A 183 -9.97 6.16 -12.91
N LYS A 184 -9.12 7.18 -12.99
CA LYS A 184 -8.45 7.76 -11.82
C LYS A 184 -9.43 8.25 -10.76
N LYS A 185 -10.61 8.78 -11.15
CA LYS A 185 -11.65 9.24 -10.23
C LYS A 185 -12.19 8.13 -9.33
N ASP A 186 -12.41 6.94 -9.90
CA ASP A 186 -12.89 5.77 -9.17
C ASP A 186 -11.81 5.18 -8.26
N VAL A 187 -10.57 5.16 -8.74
CA VAL A 187 -9.41 4.72 -7.94
C VAL A 187 -9.16 5.69 -6.78
N ALA A 188 -9.26 7.00 -7.02
CA ALA A 188 -9.11 8.03 -5.99
C ALA A 188 -10.13 7.86 -4.85
N ALA A 189 -11.41 7.67 -5.19
CA ALA A 189 -12.44 7.39 -4.20
C ALA A 189 -12.17 6.08 -3.47
N SER A 190 -11.76 5.02 -4.19
CA SER A 190 -11.45 3.72 -3.60
C SER A 190 -10.31 3.77 -2.59
N ILE A 191 -9.30 4.64 -2.83
CA ILE A 191 -8.20 4.91 -1.89
C ILE A 191 -8.74 5.52 -0.59
N LEU A 192 -9.62 6.53 -0.66
CA LEU A 192 -10.20 7.15 0.53
C LEU A 192 -11.02 6.13 1.35
N TYR A 193 -11.80 5.29 0.70
CA TYR A 193 -12.52 4.21 1.39
C TYR A 193 -11.57 3.16 1.99
N ALA A 194 -10.43 2.87 1.37
CA ALA A 194 -9.42 1.97 1.96
C ALA A 194 -8.82 2.57 3.23
N VAL A 195 -8.54 3.89 3.26
CA VAL A 195 -8.11 4.62 4.47
C VAL A 195 -9.13 4.47 5.60
N VAL A 196 -10.41 4.72 5.30
CA VAL A 196 -11.48 4.60 6.29
C VAL A 196 -11.57 3.17 6.84
N ASN A 197 -11.62 2.19 5.95
CA ASN A 197 -11.72 0.78 6.34
C ASN A 197 -10.53 0.35 7.21
N GLN A 198 -9.32 0.80 6.88
CA GLN A 198 -8.13 0.50 7.67
C GLN A 198 -8.16 1.16 9.04
N THR A 199 -8.57 2.43 9.12
CA THR A 199 -8.67 3.16 10.38
C THR A 199 -9.72 2.52 11.29
N VAL A 200 -10.90 2.24 10.75
CA VAL A 200 -12.00 1.64 11.54
C VAL A 200 -11.65 0.22 11.97
N ALA A 201 -11.24 -0.66 11.05
CA ALA A 201 -10.90 -2.04 11.39
C ALA A 201 -9.68 -2.15 12.31
N GLY A 202 -8.71 -1.25 12.18
CA GLY A 202 -7.49 -1.26 13.01
C GLY A 202 -7.68 -0.67 14.41
N LEU A 203 -8.54 0.32 14.56
CA LEU A 203 -8.65 1.10 15.79
C LEU A 203 -9.98 0.95 16.54
N ALA A 204 -11.08 0.58 15.87
CA ALA A 204 -12.35 0.41 16.60
C ALA A 204 -12.34 -0.79 17.56
N GLN A 205 -11.69 -1.91 17.17
CA GLN A 205 -11.41 -3.08 18.02
C GLN A 205 -12.60 -3.49 18.92
N GLY A 206 -13.79 -3.68 18.36
CA GLY A 206 -14.98 -4.09 19.09
C GLY A 206 -15.77 -2.96 19.76
N ARG A 207 -15.36 -1.70 19.63
CA ARG A 207 -16.11 -0.56 20.15
C ARG A 207 -16.77 0.20 19.01
N GLU A 208 -18.06 0.45 19.15
CA GLU A 208 -18.83 1.25 18.20
C GLU A 208 -18.39 2.72 18.24
N ILE A 209 -18.21 3.33 17.07
CA ILE A 209 -17.94 4.75 16.91
C ILE A 209 -19.27 5.43 16.60
N ALA A 210 -19.90 5.98 17.61
CA ALA A 210 -21.24 6.57 17.53
C ALA A 210 -21.35 7.86 18.35
N GLY A 211 -22.49 8.51 18.30
CA GLY A 211 -22.76 9.76 19.00
C GLY A 211 -22.16 10.98 18.29
N LYS A 212 -21.71 11.96 19.06
CA LYS A 212 -21.06 13.18 18.56
C LYS A 212 -19.60 12.89 18.23
N VAL A 213 -19.28 12.64 16.97
CA VAL A 213 -17.93 12.33 16.49
C VAL A 213 -17.26 13.57 15.91
N VAL A 214 -16.03 13.83 16.33
CA VAL A 214 -15.23 14.97 15.89
C VAL A 214 -14.07 14.49 15.03
N TYR A 215 -13.87 15.14 13.88
CA TYR A 215 -12.77 14.89 12.94
C TYR A 215 -11.64 15.90 13.10
N LEU A 216 -10.42 15.43 13.35
CA LEU A 216 -9.23 16.24 13.56
C LEU A 216 -8.07 15.79 12.69
N GLY A 217 -7.05 16.64 12.59
CA GLY A 217 -5.82 16.40 11.86
C GLY A 217 -5.87 16.83 10.40
N GLY A 218 -4.70 16.85 9.76
CA GLY A 218 -4.53 17.37 8.40
C GLY A 218 -5.41 16.68 7.34
N PRO A 219 -5.35 15.36 7.18
CA PRO A 219 -6.18 14.64 6.23
C PRO A 219 -7.68 14.93 6.39
N MET A 220 -8.18 14.95 7.62
CA MET A 220 -9.58 15.25 7.90
C MET A 220 -9.94 16.70 7.61
N THR A 221 -9.01 17.64 7.85
CA THR A 221 -9.24 19.06 7.59
C THR A 221 -9.30 19.35 6.09
N PHE A 222 -8.35 18.81 5.31
CA PHE A 222 -8.18 19.17 3.90
C PHE A 222 -9.01 18.33 2.92
N LEU A 223 -9.36 17.09 3.28
CA LEU A 223 -10.01 16.15 2.37
C LEU A 223 -11.49 15.94 2.74
N SER A 224 -12.38 16.70 2.11
CA SER A 224 -13.83 16.61 2.35
C SER A 224 -14.38 15.22 2.04
N GLU A 225 -13.91 14.59 0.96
CA GLU A 225 -14.41 13.27 0.54
C GLU A 225 -13.96 12.14 1.48
N LEU A 226 -12.86 12.35 2.20
CA LEU A 226 -12.46 11.43 3.26
C LEU A 226 -13.48 11.45 4.42
N ARG A 227 -13.95 12.63 4.83
CA ARG A 227 -15.02 12.75 5.84
C ARG A 227 -16.32 12.11 5.37
N VAL A 228 -16.72 12.37 4.12
CA VAL A 228 -17.90 11.73 3.51
C VAL A 228 -17.76 10.19 3.51
N ALA A 229 -16.56 9.67 3.24
CA ALA A 229 -16.32 8.23 3.29
C ALA A 229 -16.44 7.67 4.71
N PHE A 230 -15.96 8.40 5.74
CA PHE A 230 -16.17 8.04 7.15
C PHE A 230 -17.66 8.06 7.52
N ASP A 231 -18.37 9.14 7.20
CA ASP A 231 -19.80 9.29 7.50
C ASP A 231 -20.62 8.15 6.89
N LYS A 232 -20.37 7.83 5.63
CA LYS A 232 -21.05 6.71 4.94
C LYS A 232 -20.70 5.33 5.52
N THR A 233 -19.45 5.14 5.92
CA THR A 233 -19.00 3.84 6.45
C THR A 233 -19.51 3.58 7.86
N LEU A 234 -19.54 4.65 8.69
CA LEU A 234 -19.97 4.56 10.09
C LEU A 234 -21.47 4.81 10.28
N GLY A 235 -22.17 5.33 9.26
CA GLY A 235 -23.59 5.70 9.37
C GLY A 235 -23.83 6.91 10.27
N ILE A 236 -22.90 7.84 10.36
CA ILE A 236 -22.93 9.02 11.22
C ILE A 236 -22.80 10.31 10.38
N THR A 237 -22.90 11.45 11.05
CA THR A 237 -22.53 12.76 10.52
C THR A 237 -21.50 13.37 11.48
N GLY A 238 -20.24 13.25 11.14
CA GLY A 238 -19.13 13.75 11.96
C GLY A 238 -18.93 15.27 11.80
N ILE A 239 -18.33 15.89 12.80
CA ILE A 239 -18.06 17.31 12.88
C ILE A 239 -16.57 17.58 12.65
N CYS A 240 -16.23 18.39 11.67
CA CYS A 240 -14.89 18.95 11.50
C CYS A 240 -14.92 20.41 11.98
N PRO A 241 -14.48 20.70 13.21
CA PRO A 241 -14.60 22.04 13.77
C PRO A 241 -13.64 23.01 13.10
N GLU A 242 -13.92 24.31 13.23
CA GLU A 242 -12.95 25.34 12.88
C GLU A 242 -11.65 25.10 13.66
N ASN A 243 -10.52 25.33 13.03
CA ASN A 243 -9.22 25.06 13.61
C ASN A 243 -8.91 23.59 13.91
N SER A 244 -9.66 22.62 13.33
CA SER A 244 -9.44 21.17 13.47
C SER A 244 -8.00 20.74 13.25
N LEU A 245 -7.23 21.48 12.46
CA LEU A 245 -5.81 21.28 12.20
C LEU A 245 -4.92 21.58 13.41
N TYR A 246 -5.37 22.48 14.30
CA TYR A 246 -4.58 23.06 15.39
C TYR A 246 -4.96 22.54 16.77
N PHE A 247 -5.84 21.56 16.90
CA PHE A 247 -6.37 21.15 18.21
C PHE A 247 -5.28 20.69 19.19
N VAL A 248 -4.23 20.02 18.72
CA VAL A 248 -3.09 19.64 19.57
C VAL A 248 -2.36 20.90 20.06
N ALA A 249 -2.05 21.85 19.18
CA ALA A 249 -1.40 23.10 19.56
C ALA A 249 -2.28 23.96 20.48
N LEU A 250 -3.60 24.02 20.22
CA LEU A 250 -4.57 24.69 21.09
C LEU A 250 -4.61 24.05 22.48
N GLY A 251 -4.65 22.72 22.55
CA GLY A 251 -4.63 22.00 23.82
C GLY A 251 -3.34 22.20 24.59
N ALA A 252 -2.21 22.23 23.89
CA ALA A 252 -0.92 22.58 24.49
C ALA A 252 -0.94 24.02 25.04
N ALA A 253 -1.45 24.99 24.27
CA ALA A 253 -1.60 26.35 24.73
C ALA A 253 -2.54 26.49 25.96
N PHE A 254 -3.66 25.76 25.96
CA PHE A 254 -4.57 25.73 27.13
C PHE A 254 -3.95 25.11 28.37
N ALA A 255 -3.07 24.14 28.18
CA ALA A 255 -2.35 23.45 29.26
C ALA A 255 -1.06 24.16 29.66
N ALA A 256 -0.65 25.25 28.97
CA ALA A 256 0.57 25.94 29.24
C ALA A 256 0.56 26.52 30.68
N ASP A 257 1.52 26.08 31.49
CA ASP A 257 1.72 26.45 32.90
C ASP A 257 3.20 26.64 33.19
N GLY A 258 3.54 27.21 34.33
CA GLY A 258 4.92 27.40 34.75
C GLY A 258 5.37 28.86 34.76
N ASN A 259 6.68 29.09 34.56
CA ASN A 259 7.27 30.39 34.63
C ASN A 259 7.14 31.18 33.32
N GLU A 260 6.69 32.41 33.45
CA GLU A 260 6.69 33.36 32.35
C GLU A 260 8.11 33.65 31.84
N THR A 261 8.27 33.58 30.54
CA THR A 261 9.56 33.77 29.88
C THR A 261 9.41 34.64 28.64
N THR A 262 10.48 35.24 28.16
CA THR A 262 10.47 35.99 26.91
C THR A 262 10.64 35.06 25.70
N LEU A 263 10.03 35.40 24.57
CA LEU A 263 10.23 34.67 23.33
C LEU A 263 11.71 34.62 22.90
N ALA A 264 12.48 35.69 23.19
CA ALA A 264 13.92 35.72 22.91
C ALA A 264 14.70 34.63 23.67
N GLU A 265 14.37 34.41 24.95
CA GLU A 265 14.99 33.35 25.76
C GLU A 265 14.59 31.95 25.25
N ILE A 266 13.32 31.76 24.93
CA ILE A 266 12.81 30.50 24.36
C ILE A 266 13.53 30.19 23.04
N ILE A 267 13.59 31.14 22.12
CA ILE A 267 14.25 31.00 20.82
C ILE A 267 15.74 30.64 21.03
N ASN A 268 16.41 31.32 21.98
CA ASN A 268 17.81 31.04 22.28
C ASN A 268 18.01 29.60 22.82
N ARG A 269 17.14 29.14 23.74
CA ARG A 269 17.18 27.75 24.26
C ARG A 269 16.99 26.72 23.18
N ILE A 270 16.02 26.92 22.30
CA ILE A 270 15.74 26.02 21.18
C ILE A 270 16.87 26.02 20.14
N ALA A 271 17.43 27.21 19.82
CA ALA A 271 18.50 27.33 18.83
C ALA A 271 19.81 26.63 19.26
N HIS A 272 20.06 26.48 20.56
CA HIS A 272 21.22 25.77 21.10
C HIS A 272 21.01 24.27 21.30
N TYR A 273 19.88 23.74 20.81
CA TYR A 273 19.64 22.29 20.82
C TYR A 273 20.61 21.58 19.90
N THR A 274 21.42 20.69 20.43
CA THR A 274 22.30 19.80 19.68
C THR A 274 21.88 18.35 19.91
N ALA A 275 21.51 17.64 18.85
CA ALA A 275 21.27 16.20 18.93
C ALA A 275 22.62 15.47 19.21
N LYS A 276 22.62 14.46 20.07
CA LYS A 276 23.78 13.58 20.19
C LYS A 276 23.80 12.64 19.01
N GLU A 277 24.94 12.55 18.31
CA GLU A 277 25.14 11.58 17.23
C GLU A 277 25.38 10.17 17.80
N GLU A 278 24.33 9.47 18.20
CA GLU A 278 24.38 8.14 18.80
C GLU A 278 23.61 7.11 17.93
N TYR A 279 24.04 6.88 16.69
CA TYR A 279 23.45 5.85 15.84
C TYR A 279 24.49 4.84 15.33
N ARG A 280 24.04 3.63 14.99
CA ARG A 280 24.87 2.62 14.34
C ARG A 280 25.16 3.05 12.90
N ALA A 281 26.44 2.97 12.50
CA ALA A 281 26.88 3.36 11.17
C ALA A 281 27.40 2.16 10.38
N CYS A 282 27.21 2.22 9.06
CA CYS A 282 27.86 1.38 8.07
C CYS A 282 29.14 2.07 7.54
N PRO A 283 30.04 1.34 6.88
CA PRO A 283 31.16 1.92 6.13
C PRO A 283 30.69 2.90 5.05
N PRO A 284 31.47 3.96 4.75
CA PRO A 284 31.20 4.86 3.63
C PRO A 284 31.12 4.10 2.30
N LEU A 285 30.30 4.59 1.38
CA LEU A 285 30.16 3.99 0.04
C LEU A 285 31.41 4.23 -0.81
N PHE A 286 31.93 5.45 -0.80
CA PHE A 286 33.16 5.81 -1.50
C PHE A 286 34.13 6.48 -0.52
N LYS A 287 35.40 6.21 -0.70
CA LYS A 287 36.46 6.79 0.13
C LYS A 287 36.72 8.27 -0.23
N ASP A 288 36.74 8.53 -1.54
CA ASP A 288 37.01 9.83 -2.13
C ASP A 288 36.49 9.92 -3.58
N LYS A 289 36.71 11.07 -4.23
CA LYS A 289 36.32 11.29 -5.61
C LYS A 289 37.04 10.38 -6.60
N ALA A 290 38.32 10.02 -6.35
CA ALA A 290 39.08 9.16 -7.24
C ALA A 290 38.50 7.72 -7.24
N ASP A 291 38.08 7.20 -6.08
CA ASP A 291 37.39 5.93 -5.98
C ASP A 291 36.05 5.94 -6.77
N TYR A 292 35.29 7.03 -6.67
CA TYR A 292 34.03 7.21 -7.41
C TYR A 292 34.27 7.33 -8.92
N GLU A 293 35.30 8.06 -9.38
CA GLU A 293 35.64 8.21 -10.80
C GLU A 293 36.07 6.86 -11.42
N ALA A 294 36.88 6.07 -10.69
CA ALA A 294 37.26 4.72 -11.10
C ALA A 294 36.06 3.78 -11.24
N PHE A 295 35.14 3.83 -10.26
CA PHE A 295 33.90 3.09 -10.29
C PHE A 295 33.01 3.47 -11.48
N THR A 296 32.78 4.76 -11.70
CA THR A 296 31.94 5.27 -12.80
C THR A 296 32.56 4.91 -14.18
N LYS A 297 33.88 5.05 -14.33
CA LYS A 297 34.59 4.67 -15.55
C LYS A 297 34.42 3.19 -15.88
N ARG A 298 34.50 2.31 -14.89
CA ARG A 298 34.31 0.86 -15.04
C ARG A 298 32.91 0.54 -15.57
N HIS A 299 31.87 1.09 -14.96
CA HIS A 299 30.47 0.82 -15.34
C HIS A 299 30.10 1.44 -16.71
N ASN A 300 30.66 2.56 -17.07
CA ASN A 300 30.43 3.20 -18.39
C ASN A 300 31.00 2.39 -19.58
N ASN A 301 31.86 1.41 -19.34
CA ASN A 301 32.34 0.52 -20.37
C ASN A 301 31.28 -0.48 -20.86
N ALA A 302 30.24 -0.75 -20.09
CA ALA A 302 29.11 -1.64 -20.45
C ALA A 302 28.05 -0.87 -21.25
N GLY A 303 28.42 -0.25 -22.34
CA GLY A 303 27.51 0.56 -23.19
C GLY A 303 27.02 -0.20 -24.42
N VAL A 304 25.86 0.25 -24.95
CA VAL A 304 25.37 -0.10 -26.29
C VAL A 304 25.69 1.04 -27.25
N LYS A 305 26.08 0.69 -28.49
CA LYS A 305 26.29 1.69 -29.51
C LYS A 305 24.98 2.39 -29.86
N VAL A 306 24.99 3.71 -29.87
CA VAL A 306 23.86 4.54 -30.28
C VAL A 306 24.13 5.10 -31.70
N ARG A 307 23.12 5.09 -32.55
CA ARG A 307 23.14 5.64 -33.91
C ARG A 307 22.01 6.66 -34.06
N ASP A 308 22.35 7.80 -34.58
CA ASP A 308 21.39 8.89 -34.81
C ASP A 308 20.79 8.89 -36.23
N THR A 309 21.32 8.08 -37.13
CA THR A 309 20.92 8.02 -38.54
C THR A 309 20.73 6.59 -39.00
N LEU A 310 19.80 6.38 -39.90
CA LEU A 310 19.53 5.12 -40.61
C LEU A 310 19.65 5.31 -42.09
N GLU A 311 20.01 4.25 -42.81
CA GLU A 311 19.98 4.20 -44.28
C GLU A 311 18.52 3.96 -44.77
N ASP A 312 18.25 4.29 -46.03
CA ASP A 312 16.96 4.07 -46.67
C ASP A 312 16.62 2.55 -46.71
N GLY A 313 15.47 2.18 -46.18
CA GLY A 313 15.05 0.79 -46.14
C GLY A 313 15.76 -0.07 -45.11
N GLU A 314 16.55 0.54 -44.19
CA GLU A 314 17.25 -0.23 -43.15
C GLU A 314 16.23 -0.85 -42.15
N PRO A 315 16.33 -2.18 -41.90
CA PRO A 315 15.43 -2.87 -41.02
C PRO A 315 15.67 -2.44 -39.58
N VAL A 316 14.57 -2.13 -38.89
CA VAL A 316 14.57 -1.81 -37.45
C VAL A 316 13.56 -2.66 -36.68
N TYR A 317 13.82 -2.85 -35.39
CA TYR A 317 13.02 -3.66 -34.47
C TYR A 317 12.68 -2.82 -33.25
N ILE A 318 11.43 -2.90 -32.82
CA ILE A 318 10.92 -2.11 -31.70
C ILE A 318 10.66 -3.03 -30.51
N GLY A 319 11.12 -2.64 -29.35
CA GLY A 319 10.76 -3.26 -28.08
C GLY A 319 10.08 -2.26 -27.17
N ILE A 320 8.99 -2.67 -26.58
CA ILE A 320 8.17 -1.87 -25.67
C ILE A 320 8.09 -2.61 -24.33
N ASP A 321 8.47 -1.93 -23.25
CA ASP A 321 8.24 -2.39 -21.89
C ASP A 321 7.23 -1.47 -21.22
N ALA A 322 6.00 -1.95 -21.14
CA ALA A 322 4.89 -1.27 -20.48
C ALA A 322 4.80 -1.70 -19.01
N GLY A 323 5.71 -1.20 -18.18
CA GLY A 323 5.74 -1.51 -16.76
C GLY A 323 4.62 -0.83 -15.96
N SER A 324 4.58 -1.12 -14.68
CA SER A 324 3.53 -0.64 -13.76
C SER A 324 3.55 0.89 -13.57
N THR A 325 4.72 1.49 -13.51
CA THR A 325 4.90 2.93 -13.26
C THR A 325 5.50 3.67 -14.44
N THR A 326 6.23 2.98 -15.29
CA THR A 326 6.97 3.57 -16.41
C THR A 326 6.76 2.77 -17.68
N VAL A 327 6.76 3.48 -18.80
CA VAL A 327 6.80 2.88 -20.13
C VAL A 327 8.14 3.20 -20.76
N LYS A 328 8.76 2.18 -21.30
CA LYS A 328 10.03 2.33 -22.03
C LYS A 328 9.87 1.77 -23.42
N ALA A 329 10.55 2.37 -24.36
CA ALA A 329 10.59 1.88 -25.71
C ALA A 329 12.01 2.03 -26.27
N VAL A 330 12.43 1.06 -27.08
CA VAL A 330 13.72 1.04 -27.74
C VAL A 330 13.54 0.63 -29.20
N VAL A 331 14.17 1.34 -30.10
CA VAL A 331 14.29 0.96 -31.50
C VAL A 331 15.73 0.54 -31.73
N THR A 332 15.93 -0.65 -32.29
CA THR A 332 17.27 -1.16 -32.65
C THR A 332 17.39 -1.40 -34.12
N ASP A 333 18.62 -1.27 -34.66
CA ASP A 333 18.97 -1.74 -36.00
C ASP A 333 19.14 -3.29 -36.03
N LYS A 334 19.51 -3.80 -37.19
CA LYS A 334 19.77 -5.24 -37.41
C LYS A 334 20.90 -5.81 -36.54
N ASP A 335 21.82 -5.00 -36.09
CA ASP A 335 23.00 -5.39 -35.30
C ASP A 335 22.73 -5.25 -33.77
N GLY A 336 21.60 -4.66 -33.40
CA GLY A 336 21.22 -4.42 -32.02
C GLY A 336 21.72 -3.09 -31.46
N ASN A 337 22.23 -2.18 -32.31
CA ASN A 337 22.54 -0.84 -31.87
C ASN A 337 21.25 -0.04 -31.62
N ILE A 338 21.25 0.86 -30.67
CA ILE A 338 20.07 1.67 -30.35
C ILE A 338 20.00 2.85 -31.31
N VAL A 339 18.85 2.99 -31.98
CA VAL A 339 18.59 4.11 -32.90
C VAL A 339 17.77 5.20 -32.16
N CYS A 340 16.83 4.78 -31.36
CA CYS A 340 15.99 5.69 -30.59
C CYS A 340 15.52 4.98 -29.33
N SER A 341 15.37 5.72 -28.25
CA SER A 341 14.79 5.18 -27.00
C SER A 341 14.02 6.23 -26.22
N ARG A 342 13.06 5.79 -25.44
CA ARG A 342 12.27 6.65 -24.55
C ARG A 342 12.01 5.96 -23.22
N TYR A 343 12.13 6.73 -22.15
CA TYR A 343 11.78 6.33 -20.77
C TYR A 343 10.79 7.35 -20.20
N MET A 344 9.57 6.93 -19.88
CA MET A 344 8.47 7.83 -19.51
C MET A 344 7.71 7.28 -18.30
N SER A 345 7.19 8.17 -17.44
CA SER A 345 6.16 7.79 -16.45
C SER A 345 4.85 7.46 -17.18
N ASN A 346 4.25 6.29 -16.92
CA ASN A 346 3.01 5.87 -17.59
C ASN A 346 1.76 6.59 -17.10
N SER A 347 1.84 7.30 -15.98
CA SER A 347 0.72 8.06 -15.40
C SER A 347 -0.60 7.26 -15.31
N GLY A 348 -0.51 5.93 -15.28
CA GLY A 348 -1.64 5.00 -15.25
C GLY A 348 -2.31 4.72 -16.61
N ASN A 349 -1.77 5.23 -17.72
CA ASN A 349 -2.26 4.91 -19.08
C ASN A 349 -1.10 4.93 -20.10
N PRO A 350 -0.58 3.77 -20.50
CA PRO A 350 0.55 3.69 -21.42
C PRO A 350 0.17 4.01 -22.88
N VAL A 351 -1.11 3.90 -23.25
CA VAL A 351 -1.55 3.96 -24.65
C VAL A 351 -1.25 5.32 -25.32
N PRO A 352 -1.59 6.49 -24.74
CA PRO A 352 -1.27 7.78 -25.36
C PRO A 352 0.24 8.00 -25.55
N LEU A 353 1.03 7.60 -24.56
CA LEU A 353 2.48 7.77 -24.57
C LEU A 353 3.15 6.94 -25.67
N MET A 354 2.69 5.70 -25.84
CA MET A 354 3.20 4.83 -26.89
C MET A 354 2.76 5.28 -28.28
N ARG A 355 1.53 5.79 -28.43
CA ARG A 355 1.10 6.44 -29.68
C ARG A 355 2.03 7.59 -30.07
N GLU A 356 2.34 8.47 -29.12
CA GLU A 356 3.23 9.61 -29.33
C GLU A 356 4.63 9.14 -29.75
N PHE A 357 5.19 8.16 -29.04
CA PHE A 357 6.51 7.60 -29.38
C PHE A 357 6.53 6.95 -30.76
N LEU A 358 5.53 6.17 -31.13
CA LEU A 358 5.48 5.53 -32.43
C LEU A 358 5.35 6.56 -33.58
N LEU A 359 4.57 7.63 -33.40
CA LEU A 359 4.49 8.73 -34.34
C LEU A 359 5.83 9.47 -34.48
N GLU A 360 6.56 9.65 -33.37
CA GLU A 360 7.91 10.23 -33.39
C GLU A 360 8.87 9.36 -34.22
N VAL A 361 8.83 8.02 -34.01
CA VAL A 361 9.67 7.07 -34.78
C VAL A 361 9.40 7.19 -36.28
N TYR A 362 8.12 7.15 -36.71
CA TYR A 362 7.74 7.32 -38.11
C TYR A 362 8.11 8.71 -38.67
N THR A 363 8.07 9.73 -37.84
CA THR A 363 8.39 11.10 -38.28
C THR A 363 9.90 11.33 -38.38
N ARG A 364 10.66 10.80 -37.42
CA ARG A 364 12.12 10.95 -37.36
C ARG A 364 12.83 10.05 -38.37
N PHE A 365 12.27 8.86 -38.64
CA PHE A 365 12.86 7.86 -39.52
C PHE A 365 11.84 7.37 -40.58
N PRO A 366 11.36 8.25 -41.48
CA PRO A 366 10.28 7.94 -42.41
C PRO A 366 10.62 6.83 -43.40
N GLN A 367 11.90 6.55 -43.61
CA GLN A 367 12.42 5.57 -44.56
C GLN A 367 12.83 4.26 -43.86
N ALA A 368 12.77 4.19 -42.52
CA ALA A 368 13.10 2.98 -41.80
C ALA A 368 12.04 1.88 -42.03
N GLN A 369 12.50 0.66 -42.25
CA GLN A 369 11.60 -0.49 -42.37
C GLN A 369 11.39 -1.12 -40.99
N ILE A 370 10.24 -0.89 -40.38
CA ILE A 370 9.89 -1.57 -39.12
C ILE A 370 9.53 -3.02 -39.44
N CYS A 371 10.43 -3.95 -39.12
CA CYS A 371 10.27 -5.37 -39.46
C CYS A 371 9.57 -6.17 -38.38
N ALA A 372 9.73 -5.82 -37.13
CA ALA A 372 8.98 -6.44 -36.02
C ALA A 372 8.93 -5.53 -34.77
N CYS A 373 7.89 -5.73 -33.99
CA CYS A 373 7.69 -5.09 -32.70
C CYS A 373 7.32 -6.14 -31.66
N ALA A 374 7.90 -6.06 -30.45
CA ALA A 374 7.51 -6.87 -29.32
C ALA A 374 7.17 -6.01 -28.09
N ALA A 375 6.17 -6.44 -27.33
CA ALA A 375 5.78 -5.81 -26.07
C ALA A 375 6.01 -6.74 -24.89
N THR A 376 6.32 -6.16 -23.75
CA THR A 376 6.49 -6.85 -22.47
C THR A 376 5.96 -5.99 -21.30
N GLY A 377 5.97 -6.55 -20.10
CA GLY A 377 5.54 -5.87 -18.87
C GLY A 377 4.03 -5.98 -18.60
N TYR A 378 3.58 -5.43 -17.48
CA TYR A 378 2.17 -5.53 -17.04
C TYR A 378 1.14 -4.97 -18.04
N GLY A 379 1.55 -4.03 -18.89
CA GLY A 379 0.72 -3.44 -19.94
C GLY A 379 0.89 -4.11 -21.32
N GLU A 380 1.54 -5.28 -21.41
CA GLU A 380 1.78 -5.99 -22.67
C GLU A 380 0.51 -6.14 -23.49
N ASP A 381 -0.53 -6.70 -22.88
CA ASP A 381 -1.79 -7.02 -23.56
C ASP A 381 -2.51 -5.79 -24.12
N ILE A 382 -2.60 -4.70 -23.33
CA ILE A 382 -3.26 -3.48 -23.81
C ILE A 382 -2.46 -2.83 -24.96
N ILE A 383 -1.15 -2.79 -24.88
CA ILE A 383 -0.28 -2.25 -25.94
C ILE A 383 -0.35 -3.10 -27.20
N LYS A 384 -0.28 -4.42 -27.06
CA LYS A 384 -0.39 -5.36 -28.18
C LYS A 384 -1.72 -5.21 -28.92
N ASN A 385 -2.82 -5.12 -28.19
CA ASN A 385 -4.16 -4.94 -28.78
C ASN A 385 -4.38 -3.52 -29.34
N ALA A 386 -3.82 -2.47 -28.70
CA ALA A 386 -3.97 -1.11 -29.17
C ALA A 386 -3.26 -0.89 -30.52
N PHE A 387 -2.02 -1.35 -30.66
CA PHE A 387 -1.16 -1.00 -31.77
C PHE A 387 -0.87 -2.16 -32.75
N SER A 388 -1.47 -3.33 -32.57
CA SER A 388 -1.25 -4.54 -33.37
C SER A 388 0.21 -5.00 -33.37
N VAL A 389 0.82 -5.00 -32.18
CA VAL A 389 2.21 -5.44 -31.99
C VAL A 389 2.35 -6.92 -32.32
N ASP A 390 3.41 -7.30 -33.05
CA ASP A 390 3.63 -8.65 -33.59
C ASP A 390 3.78 -9.71 -32.49
N TYR A 391 4.57 -9.41 -31.46
CA TYR A 391 4.91 -10.39 -30.42
C TYR A 391 4.66 -9.86 -29.01
N GLY A 392 4.28 -10.76 -28.12
CA GLY A 392 4.39 -10.57 -26.68
C GLY A 392 5.55 -11.41 -26.14
N ILE A 393 6.23 -10.92 -25.15
CA ILE A 393 7.29 -11.66 -24.45
C ILE A 393 7.17 -11.46 -22.95
N VAL A 394 7.25 -12.55 -22.18
CA VAL A 394 7.27 -12.49 -20.74
C VAL A 394 8.45 -11.64 -20.27
N GLU A 395 8.21 -10.73 -19.33
CA GLU A 395 9.18 -9.72 -18.88
C GLU A 395 10.51 -10.35 -18.44
N THR A 396 10.48 -11.48 -17.72
CA THR A 396 11.67 -12.22 -17.31
C THR A 396 12.54 -12.64 -18.49
N MET A 397 11.92 -13.07 -19.58
CA MET A 397 12.63 -13.45 -20.81
C MET A 397 13.22 -12.22 -21.51
N ALA A 398 12.49 -11.10 -21.57
CA ALA A 398 13.03 -9.86 -22.13
C ALA A 398 14.28 -9.40 -21.39
N HIS A 399 14.26 -9.39 -20.07
CA HIS A 399 15.39 -9.07 -19.22
C HIS A 399 16.57 -10.03 -19.42
N PHE A 400 16.30 -11.32 -19.57
CA PHE A 400 17.34 -12.33 -19.87
C PHE A 400 17.99 -12.11 -21.24
N TYR A 401 17.20 -11.85 -22.29
CA TYR A 401 17.72 -11.54 -23.63
C TYR A 401 18.67 -10.33 -23.59
N ALA A 402 18.29 -9.28 -22.90
CA ALA A 402 19.14 -8.10 -22.74
C ALA A 402 20.42 -8.41 -21.96
N ALA A 403 20.33 -9.09 -20.82
CA ALA A 403 21.50 -9.41 -19.99
C ALA A 403 22.53 -10.26 -20.74
N ARG A 404 22.05 -11.28 -21.50
CA ARG A 404 22.90 -12.15 -22.32
C ARG A 404 23.65 -11.40 -23.43
N ALA A 405 23.06 -10.30 -23.94
CA ALA A 405 23.71 -9.46 -24.93
C ALA A 405 24.93 -8.70 -24.35
N PHE A 406 24.92 -8.36 -23.06
CA PHE A 406 26.03 -7.72 -22.35
C PHE A 406 27.05 -8.73 -21.82
N ASN A 407 26.55 -9.87 -21.32
CA ASN A 407 27.40 -10.95 -20.85
C ASN A 407 26.83 -12.32 -21.26
N PRO A 408 27.39 -12.95 -22.33
CA PRO A 408 26.95 -14.27 -22.76
C PRO A 408 27.14 -15.38 -21.71
N LYS A 409 27.97 -15.14 -20.69
CA LYS A 409 28.22 -16.08 -19.56
C LYS A 409 27.47 -15.72 -18.29
N VAL A 410 26.51 -14.81 -18.38
CA VAL A 410 25.74 -14.39 -17.20
C VAL A 410 25.17 -15.59 -16.46
N ASP A 411 25.46 -15.66 -15.15
CA ASP A 411 24.99 -16.73 -14.25
C ASP A 411 23.94 -16.21 -13.26
N PHE A 412 23.87 -14.89 -13.06
CA PHE A 412 22.84 -14.26 -12.22
C PHE A 412 22.43 -12.89 -12.74
N ILE A 413 21.13 -12.65 -12.77
CA ILE A 413 20.54 -11.39 -13.17
C ILE A 413 19.72 -10.85 -12.03
N ILE A 414 19.91 -9.59 -11.68
CA ILE A 414 19.05 -8.89 -10.72
C ILE A 414 18.48 -7.63 -11.34
N ASP A 415 17.17 -7.58 -11.41
CA ASP A 415 16.42 -6.41 -11.86
C ASP A 415 15.72 -5.77 -10.65
N ILE A 416 16.05 -4.52 -10.36
CA ILE A 416 15.36 -3.73 -9.34
C ILE A 416 14.62 -2.60 -10.04
N GLY A 417 13.34 -2.82 -10.21
CA GLY A 417 12.42 -1.86 -10.80
C GLY A 417 11.97 -0.77 -9.83
N GLY A 418 10.97 -0.01 -10.24
CA GLY A 418 10.34 0.99 -9.38
C GLY A 418 9.52 0.38 -8.25
N GLN A 419 8.92 -0.79 -8.46
CA GLN A 419 7.97 -1.41 -7.51
C GLN A 419 8.23 -2.88 -7.22
N ASP A 420 9.02 -3.55 -8.02
CA ASP A 420 9.30 -4.97 -7.95
C ASP A 420 10.79 -5.27 -8.02
N ILE A 421 11.14 -6.46 -7.59
CA ILE A 421 12.47 -7.04 -7.70
C ILE A 421 12.31 -8.39 -8.37
N LYS A 422 13.11 -8.63 -9.42
CA LYS A 422 13.20 -9.90 -10.11
C LYS A 422 14.64 -10.35 -10.15
N CYS A 423 14.90 -11.58 -9.75
CA CYS A 423 16.23 -12.16 -9.81
C CYS A 423 16.15 -13.49 -10.52
N PHE A 424 17.12 -13.77 -11.36
CA PHE A 424 17.16 -14.99 -12.16
C PHE A 424 18.51 -15.67 -11.99
N LYS A 425 18.51 -16.92 -11.60
CA LYS A 425 19.66 -17.79 -11.68
C LYS A 425 19.70 -18.40 -13.08
N VAL A 426 20.86 -18.34 -13.71
CA VAL A 426 21.07 -18.86 -15.05
C VAL A 426 22.10 -19.99 -14.99
N GLU A 427 21.73 -21.17 -15.47
CA GLU A 427 22.63 -22.32 -15.62
C GLU A 427 22.58 -22.82 -17.06
N ASN A 428 23.74 -23.06 -17.64
CA ASN A 428 23.87 -23.57 -19.02
C ASN A 428 23.11 -22.73 -20.08
N GLY A 429 23.04 -21.41 -19.86
CA GLY A 429 22.37 -20.47 -20.78
C GLY A 429 20.86 -20.49 -20.75
N VAL A 430 20.25 -21.08 -19.73
CA VAL A 430 18.81 -21.07 -19.47
C VAL A 430 18.52 -20.60 -18.05
N ILE A 431 17.33 -20.01 -17.83
CA ILE A 431 16.89 -19.60 -16.50
C ILE A 431 16.54 -20.89 -15.71
N ASP A 432 17.28 -21.12 -14.63
CA ASP A 432 17.13 -22.26 -13.73
C ASP A 432 16.16 -21.96 -12.58
N ASP A 433 16.27 -20.75 -11.98
CA ASP A 433 15.42 -20.35 -10.86
C ASP A 433 15.08 -18.86 -10.93
N ILE A 434 13.92 -18.50 -10.38
CA ILE A 434 13.39 -17.15 -10.40
C ILE A 434 12.93 -16.75 -9.01
N PHE A 435 13.45 -15.63 -8.51
CA PHE A 435 13.03 -15.01 -7.25
C PHE A 435 12.29 -13.73 -7.55
N LEU A 436 11.05 -13.65 -7.13
CA LEU A 436 10.18 -12.51 -7.39
C LEU A 436 9.73 -11.85 -6.09
N ASN A 437 9.71 -10.52 -6.08
CA ASN A 437 9.03 -9.74 -5.06
C ASN A 437 8.19 -8.66 -5.73
N GLU A 438 6.96 -8.98 -6.01
CA GLU A 438 5.96 -8.07 -6.57
C GLU A 438 5.05 -7.46 -5.49
N ALA A 439 5.06 -8.03 -4.29
CA ALA A 439 4.16 -7.65 -3.21
C ALA A 439 4.70 -6.52 -2.32
N CYS A 440 6.02 -6.27 -2.30
CA CYS A 440 6.60 -5.31 -1.37
C CYS A 440 7.63 -4.40 -2.04
N SER A 441 7.38 -3.10 -2.03
CA SER A 441 8.32 -2.10 -2.57
C SER A 441 9.54 -1.83 -1.69
N SER A 442 9.69 -2.50 -0.54
CA SER A 442 10.91 -2.40 0.26
C SER A 442 12.07 -3.06 -0.47
N GLY A 443 13.03 -2.28 -0.90
CA GLY A 443 14.09 -2.74 -1.78
C GLY A 443 13.94 -2.29 -3.24
N CYS A 444 12.88 -1.57 -3.60
CA CYS A 444 12.64 -1.04 -4.94
C CYS A 444 12.85 0.48 -5.01
N GLY A 445 12.89 1.02 -6.23
CA GLY A 445 13.12 2.45 -6.46
C GLY A 445 12.08 3.37 -5.81
N SER A 446 10.81 2.97 -5.78
CA SER A 446 9.74 3.74 -5.14
C SER A 446 9.91 3.91 -3.62
N PHE A 447 10.64 3.00 -2.98
CA PHE A 447 11.03 3.13 -1.58
C PHE A 447 11.93 4.36 -1.40
N LEU A 448 13.01 4.47 -2.17
CA LEU A 448 13.92 5.62 -2.14
C LEU A 448 13.21 6.91 -2.53
N GLN A 449 12.38 6.87 -3.57
CA GLN A 449 11.59 8.03 -4.02
C GLN A 449 10.66 8.56 -2.92
N THR A 450 10.03 7.67 -2.15
CA THR A 450 9.16 8.05 -1.04
C THR A 450 9.94 8.82 0.04
N PHE A 451 11.13 8.34 0.42
CA PHE A 451 11.96 9.01 1.42
C PHE A 451 12.58 10.31 0.90
N ALA A 452 13.06 10.33 -0.36
CA ALA A 452 13.55 11.56 -0.99
C ALA A 452 12.48 12.65 -0.98
N GLY A 453 11.27 12.34 -1.42
CA GLY A 453 10.13 13.27 -1.42
C GLY A 453 9.71 13.72 -0.02
N ALA A 454 9.73 12.81 0.97
CA ALA A 454 9.44 13.15 2.37
C ALA A 454 10.47 14.13 2.97
N LEU A 455 11.72 14.06 2.50
CA LEU A 455 12.82 14.94 2.90
C LEU A 455 12.95 16.20 2.02
N GLY A 456 12.12 16.33 0.98
CA GLY A 456 12.09 17.52 0.11
C GLY A 456 13.10 17.51 -1.03
N TYR A 457 13.60 16.35 -1.43
CA TYR A 457 14.57 16.19 -2.51
C TYR A 457 13.99 15.46 -3.74
N SER A 458 14.57 15.73 -4.92
CA SER A 458 14.40 14.84 -6.06
C SER A 458 15.11 13.50 -5.79
N ILE A 459 14.73 12.43 -6.47
CA ILE A 459 15.39 11.13 -6.28
C ILE A 459 16.85 11.18 -6.74
N GLU A 460 17.16 11.94 -7.76
CA GLU A 460 18.50 12.12 -8.32
C GLU A 460 19.41 12.90 -7.35
N ASP A 461 18.91 13.99 -6.76
CA ASP A 461 19.69 14.77 -5.80
C ASP A 461 19.88 14.00 -4.49
N PHE A 462 18.84 13.29 -4.05
CA PHE A 462 18.92 12.44 -2.87
C PHE A 462 19.97 11.32 -3.03
N ALA A 463 20.04 10.71 -4.21
CA ALA A 463 21.05 9.71 -4.52
C ALA A 463 22.48 10.28 -4.46
N LYS A 464 22.70 11.50 -5.00
CA LYS A 464 24.01 12.18 -4.95
C LYS A 464 24.46 12.51 -3.54
N LEU A 465 23.55 12.92 -2.67
CA LEU A 465 23.85 13.23 -1.26
C LEU A 465 24.51 12.04 -0.53
N GLY A 466 24.03 10.81 -0.80
CA GLY A 466 24.53 9.61 -0.15
C GLY A 466 25.91 9.14 -0.58
N LEU A 467 26.43 9.60 -1.74
CA LEU A 467 27.66 9.07 -2.33
C LEU A 467 28.89 9.22 -1.40
N PHE A 468 29.03 10.37 -0.76
CA PHE A 468 30.16 10.71 0.08
C PHE A 468 29.80 10.88 1.55
N ALA A 469 28.72 10.22 1.98
CA ALA A 469 28.31 10.18 3.38
C ALA A 469 29.44 9.57 4.25
N ASP A 470 29.84 10.25 5.30
CA ASP A 470 30.94 9.86 6.17
C ASP A 470 30.57 8.73 7.14
N ARG A 471 29.30 8.69 7.59
CA ARG A 471 28.78 7.72 8.56
C ARG A 471 27.37 7.23 8.16
N PRO A 472 27.22 6.46 7.04
CA PRO A 472 25.92 5.95 6.61
C PRO A 472 25.18 5.25 7.74
N VAL A 473 23.90 5.56 7.96
CA VAL A 473 23.10 4.96 9.04
C VAL A 473 22.85 3.49 8.77
N ASP A 474 23.11 2.61 9.74
CA ASP A 474 22.69 1.20 9.63
C ASP A 474 21.19 1.05 9.92
N LEU A 475 20.40 1.12 8.87
CA LEU A 475 18.95 0.96 8.93
C LEU A 475 18.49 -0.52 8.86
N GLY A 476 19.44 -1.44 8.62
CA GLY A 476 19.16 -2.86 8.48
C GLY A 476 18.26 -3.19 7.27
N SER A 477 17.68 -4.39 7.27
CA SER A 477 16.74 -4.85 6.24
C SER A 477 15.32 -4.87 6.82
N ARG A 478 14.52 -3.83 6.59
CA ARG A 478 13.16 -3.69 7.13
C ARG A 478 12.18 -3.32 6.03
N CYS A 479 10.90 -3.62 6.23
CA CYS A 479 9.87 -3.14 5.31
C CYS A 479 9.72 -1.63 5.41
N THR A 480 9.15 -1.00 4.39
CA THR A 480 8.97 0.46 4.29
C THR A 480 8.30 1.08 5.51
N VAL A 481 7.34 0.37 6.09
CA VAL A 481 6.58 0.82 7.28
C VAL A 481 7.49 0.97 8.50
N PHE A 482 8.26 -0.07 8.82
CA PHE A 482 9.20 -0.03 9.94
C PHE A 482 10.41 0.85 9.65
N MET A 483 10.75 1.06 8.37
CA MET A 483 11.85 1.92 7.97
C MET A 483 11.58 3.39 8.31
N ASN A 484 10.34 3.87 8.17
CA ASN A 484 9.96 5.23 8.60
C ASN A 484 10.35 5.50 10.05
N SER A 485 10.02 4.55 10.94
CA SER A 485 10.39 4.68 12.36
C SER A 485 11.91 4.68 12.57
N SER A 486 12.65 3.87 11.80
CA SER A 486 14.11 3.81 11.89
C SER A 486 14.78 5.09 11.37
N VAL A 487 14.29 5.65 10.28
CA VAL A 487 14.77 6.92 9.72
C VAL A 487 14.50 8.07 10.69
N LYS A 488 13.31 8.14 11.29
CA LYS A 488 12.99 9.15 12.31
C LYS A 488 13.86 9.00 13.55
N GLN A 489 14.11 7.77 13.99
CA GLN A 489 14.99 7.56 15.11
C GLN A 489 16.41 8.05 14.78
N ALA A 490 16.94 7.71 13.60
CA ALA A 490 18.23 8.20 13.15
C ALA A 490 18.31 9.74 13.11
N GLN A 491 17.24 10.41 12.65
CA GLN A 491 17.14 11.87 12.68
C GLN A 491 17.16 12.44 14.11
N LYS A 492 16.44 11.80 15.04
CA LYS A 492 16.49 12.17 16.47
C LYS A 492 17.87 11.97 17.07
N ASP A 493 18.59 10.95 16.60
CA ASP A 493 19.95 10.62 17.03
C ASP A 493 21.02 11.46 16.30
N GLY A 494 20.61 12.45 15.48
CA GLY A 494 21.49 13.44 14.84
C GLY A 494 22.06 13.04 13.49
N ALA A 495 21.55 12.01 12.84
CA ALA A 495 22.00 11.63 11.50
C ALA A 495 21.67 12.70 10.46
N THR A 496 22.65 13.05 9.61
CA THR A 496 22.44 13.98 8.50
C THR A 496 21.64 13.35 7.38
N VAL A 497 21.12 14.16 6.46
CA VAL A 497 20.38 13.67 5.29
C VAL A 497 21.26 12.82 4.40
N GLU A 498 22.54 13.17 4.25
CA GLU A 498 23.54 12.40 3.51
C GLU A 498 23.72 10.99 4.09
N ASN A 499 23.88 10.89 5.39
CA ASN A 499 24.03 9.64 6.10
C ASN A 499 22.75 8.76 6.06
N ILE A 500 21.58 9.38 6.05
CA ILE A 500 20.30 8.70 5.86
C ILE A 500 20.14 8.21 4.42
N SER A 501 20.49 9.02 3.41
CA SER A 501 20.41 8.64 2.00
C SER A 501 21.29 7.43 1.68
N ALA A 502 22.55 7.43 2.16
CA ALA A 502 23.45 6.29 2.03
C ALA A 502 22.90 5.05 2.76
N GLY A 503 22.41 5.22 4.00
CA GLY A 503 21.82 4.14 4.79
C GLY A 503 20.58 3.51 4.13
N LEU A 504 19.72 4.31 3.49
CA LEU A 504 18.58 3.82 2.73
C LEU A 504 19.01 3.05 1.46
N SER A 505 20.04 3.52 0.76
CA SER A 505 20.61 2.83 -0.40
C SER A 505 21.18 1.45 -0.01
N ILE A 506 21.90 1.37 1.11
CA ILE A 506 22.39 0.10 1.68
C ILE A 506 21.20 -0.81 2.08
N SER A 507 20.16 -0.23 2.67
CA SER A 507 18.98 -1.00 3.10
C SER A 507 18.21 -1.61 1.94
N VAL A 508 18.10 -0.92 0.80
CA VAL A 508 17.50 -1.46 -0.45
C VAL A 508 18.21 -2.74 -0.85
N VAL A 509 19.54 -2.71 -0.87
CA VAL A 509 20.38 -3.86 -1.21
C VAL A 509 20.20 -5.00 -0.23
N LYS A 510 20.28 -4.72 1.07
CA LYS A 510 20.07 -5.73 2.11
C LYS A 510 18.68 -6.38 2.01
N ASN A 511 17.64 -5.61 1.67
CA ASN A 511 16.30 -6.17 1.43
C ASN A 511 16.27 -7.09 0.21
N ALA A 512 16.89 -6.71 -0.90
CA ALA A 512 16.95 -7.54 -2.10
C ALA A 512 17.69 -8.85 -1.82
N LEU A 513 18.88 -8.79 -1.24
CA LEU A 513 19.71 -9.95 -1.00
C LEU A 513 19.13 -10.90 0.04
N TYR A 514 18.76 -10.39 1.21
CA TYR A 514 18.43 -11.25 2.36
C TYR A 514 16.96 -11.63 2.47
N LYS A 515 16.03 -10.81 1.90
CA LYS A 515 14.60 -11.11 1.97
C LYS A 515 14.02 -11.68 0.70
N VAL A 516 14.50 -11.23 -0.46
CA VAL A 516 13.99 -11.70 -1.75
C VAL A 516 14.78 -12.92 -2.20
N ILE A 517 16.08 -12.77 -2.39
CA ILE A 517 16.97 -13.86 -2.85
C ILE A 517 17.21 -14.87 -1.74
N ARG A 518 17.15 -14.44 -0.48
CA ARG A 518 17.46 -15.25 0.72
C ARG A 518 18.88 -15.82 0.66
N ALA A 519 19.80 -15.04 0.11
CA ALA A 519 21.21 -15.43 0.03
C ALA A 519 21.78 -15.65 1.43
N VAL A 520 22.33 -16.81 1.65
CA VAL A 520 23.00 -17.17 2.92
C VAL A 520 24.41 -16.60 2.94
N ASP A 521 25.06 -16.59 1.76
CA ASP A 521 26.38 -15.99 1.53
C ASP A 521 26.47 -15.43 0.09
N SER A 522 27.52 -14.67 -0.18
CA SER A 522 27.76 -14.07 -1.50
C SER A 522 28.03 -15.10 -2.59
N LYS A 523 28.42 -16.31 -2.25
CA LYS A 523 28.72 -17.39 -3.22
C LYS A 523 27.44 -17.98 -3.83
N ALA A 524 26.31 -17.82 -3.15
CA ALA A 524 25.00 -18.29 -3.63
C ALA A 524 24.48 -17.48 -4.82
N ILE A 525 25.06 -16.29 -5.10
CA ILE A 525 24.57 -15.34 -6.11
C ILE A 525 25.28 -15.51 -7.46
N GLY A 526 26.36 -16.30 -7.56
CA GLY A 526 27.15 -16.43 -8.78
C GLY A 526 28.32 -15.43 -8.88
N ARG A 527 28.95 -15.34 -10.05
CA ARG A 527 30.10 -14.46 -10.31
C ARG A 527 29.91 -13.55 -11.51
N GLU A 528 29.19 -14.00 -12.52
CA GLU A 528 28.94 -13.28 -13.77
C GLU A 528 27.59 -12.56 -13.68
N ILE A 529 27.54 -11.53 -12.84
CA ILE A 529 26.30 -10.85 -12.47
C ILE A 529 26.02 -9.65 -13.37
N VAL A 530 24.81 -9.59 -13.92
CA VAL A 530 24.29 -8.41 -14.61
C VAL A 530 23.18 -7.79 -13.75
N VAL A 531 23.37 -6.52 -13.39
CA VAL A 531 22.37 -5.75 -12.66
C VAL A 531 21.62 -4.81 -13.59
N GLN A 532 20.31 -4.70 -13.42
CA GLN A 532 19.44 -3.92 -14.30
C GLN A 532 18.25 -3.33 -13.53
N GLY A 533 17.42 -2.55 -14.22
CA GLY A 533 16.34 -1.79 -13.62
C GLY A 533 16.73 -0.36 -13.25
N GLY A 534 15.74 0.52 -13.18
CA GLY A 534 15.95 1.96 -12.95
C GLY A 534 16.64 2.27 -11.62
N THR A 535 16.48 1.41 -10.61
CA THR A 535 17.08 1.60 -9.28
C THR A 535 18.61 1.50 -9.30
N PHE A 536 19.20 0.69 -10.19
CA PHE A 536 20.64 0.59 -10.35
C PHE A 536 21.29 1.76 -11.13
N LEU A 537 20.49 2.70 -11.64
CA LEU A 537 21.00 3.99 -12.11
C LEU A 537 21.46 4.88 -10.94
N ASN A 538 21.05 4.56 -9.71
CA ASN A 538 21.56 5.18 -8.49
C ASN A 538 22.90 4.52 -8.12
N ASP A 539 24.00 5.26 -8.28
CA ASP A 539 25.36 4.78 -8.01
C ASP A 539 25.59 4.43 -6.52
N ALA A 540 24.84 5.03 -5.60
CA ALA A 540 24.90 4.67 -4.18
C ALA A 540 24.33 3.25 -3.94
N VAL A 541 23.25 2.89 -4.62
CA VAL A 541 22.66 1.53 -4.57
C VAL A 541 23.61 0.53 -5.24
N LEU A 542 24.13 0.87 -6.40
CA LEU A 542 25.05 0.01 -7.15
C LEU A 542 26.32 -0.29 -6.34
N ARG A 543 26.92 0.75 -5.73
CA ARG A 543 28.10 0.59 -4.90
C ARG A 543 27.80 -0.20 -3.62
N ALA A 544 26.67 0.05 -2.97
CA ALA A 544 26.24 -0.73 -1.82
C ALA A 544 26.06 -2.22 -2.17
N PHE A 545 25.56 -2.51 -3.37
CA PHE A 545 25.42 -3.89 -3.85
C PHE A 545 26.77 -4.58 -4.01
N GLU A 546 27.74 -3.93 -4.68
CA GLU A 546 29.09 -4.49 -4.83
C GLU A 546 29.80 -4.67 -3.49
N GLN A 547 29.63 -3.74 -2.55
CA GLN A 547 30.23 -3.87 -1.22
C GLN A 547 29.62 -5.04 -0.44
N GLU A 548 28.29 -5.25 -0.54
CA GLU A 548 27.60 -6.31 0.19
C GLU A 548 27.94 -7.71 -0.35
N ILE A 549 28.10 -7.86 -1.69
CA ILE A 549 28.47 -9.15 -2.31
C ILE A 549 29.99 -9.38 -2.39
N GLY A 550 30.79 -8.31 -2.24
CA GLY A 550 32.27 -8.37 -2.19
C GLY A 550 32.97 -8.51 -3.54
N HIS A 551 32.30 -8.24 -4.65
CA HIS A 551 32.90 -8.24 -6.00
C HIS A 551 32.15 -7.31 -6.98
N ASP A 552 32.80 -7.02 -8.11
CA ASP A 552 32.26 -6.17 -9.15
C ASP A 552 31.14 -6.84 -9.93
N VAL A 553 30.20 -6.02 -10.45
CA VAL A 553 29.09 -6.47 -11.30
C VAL A 553 29.06 -5.67 -12.61
N ILE A 554 28.31 -6.18 -13.60
CA ILE A 554 28.07 -5.46 -14.85
C ILE A 554 26.73 -4.70 -14.73
N ARG A 555 26.82 -3.37 -14.75
CA ARG A 555 25.66 -2.50 -14.90
C ARG A 555 25.68 -1.89 -16.29
N PRO A 556 24.78 -2.31 -17.22
CA PRO A 556 24.65 -1.66 -18.53
C PRO A 556 24.30 -0.19 -18.40
N THR A 557 24.85 0.66 -19.28
CA THR A 557 24.48 2.10 -19.30
C THR A 557 22.99 2.33 -19.53
N ILE A 558 22.32 1.34 -20.14
CA ILE A 558 20.87 1.31 -20.38
C ILE A 558 20.09 0.50 -19.35
N ALA A 559 20.60 0.37 -18.12
CA ALA A 559 20.00 -0.49 -17.08
C ALA A 559 18.49 -0.29 -16.90
N GLY A 560 17.98 0.94 -17.07
CA GLY A 560 16.56 1.25 -17.01
C GLY A 560 15.74 0.87 -18.26
N LEU A 561 16.39 0.51 -19.36
CA LEU A 561 15.76 0.18 -20.65
C LEU A 561 15.85 -1.31 -21.00
N MET A 562 16.41 -2.13 -20.13
CA MET A 562 16.75 -3.53 -20.43
C MET A 562 15.54 -4.36 -20.87
N GLY A 563 14.37 -4.20 -20.24
CA GLY A 563 13.15 -4.90 -20.67
C GLY A 563 12.75 -4.56 -22.11
N ALA A 564 12.75 -3.26 -22.47
CA ALA A 564 12.45 -2.83 -23.82
C ALA A 564 13.54 -3.25 -24.83
N TYR A 565 14.81 -3.13 -24.44
CA TYR A 565 15.93 -3.57 -25.30
C TYR A 565 15.87 -5.07 -25.57
N GLY A 566 15.65 -5.90 -24.55
CA GLY A 566 15.47 -7.33 -24.70
C GLY A 566 14.26 -7.72 -25.54
N ALA A 567 13.16 -6.99 -25.44
CA ALA A 567 12.00 -7.17 -26.29
C ALA A 567 12.33 -6.87 -27.78
N ALA A 568 13.11 -5.80 -28.07
CA ALA A 568 13.57 -5.51 -29.42
C ALA A 568 14.47 -6.61 -29.99
N LEU A 569 15.44 -7.10 -29.19
CA LEU A 569 16.27 -8.23 -29.57
C LEU A 569 15.47 -9.51 -29.84
N TYR A 570 14.46 -9.79 -29.01
CA TYR A 570 13.55 -10.91 -29.22
C TYR A 570 12.73 -10.74 -30.50
N ALA A 571 12.17 -9.56 -30.76
CA ALA A 571 11.45 -9.26 -32.00
C ALA A 571 12.33 -9.54 -33.23
N ARG A 572 13.59 -9.11 -33.20
CA ARG A 572 14.60 -9.37 -34.26
C ARG A 572 14.83 -10.86 -34.46
N GLU A 573 15.09 -11.61 -33.39
CA GLU A 573 15.35 -13.05 -33.46
C GLU A 573 14.13 -13.81 -34.03
N LYS A 574 12.92 -13.45 -33.60
CA LYS A 574 11.69 -14.05 -34.10
C LYS A 574 11.44 -13.75 -35.57
N ALA A 575 11.63 -12.52 -36.01
CA ALA A 575 11.53 -12.15 -37.43
C ALA A 575 12.54 -12.89 -38.29
N GLN A 576 13.79 -13.00 -37.83
CA GLN A 576 14.83 -13.76 -38.52
C GLN A 576 14.52 -15.26 -38.64
N ALA A 577 14.11 -15.87 -37.51
CA ALA A 577 13.74 -17.30 -37.47
C ALA A 577 12.55 -17.64 -38.36
N ALA A 578 11.60 -16.69 -38.50
CA ALA A 578 10.43 -16.84 -39.37
C ALA A 578 10.72 -16.55 -40.87
N GLY A 579 11.94 -16.18 -41.21
CA GLY A 579 12.33 -15.75 -42.60
C GLY A 579 11.71 -14.40 -43.00
N LYS A 580 11.25 -13.60 -42.01
CA LYS A 580 10.54 -12.33 -42.20
C LYS A 580 11.40 -11.10 -41.83
N ALA A 581 12.70 -11.24 -41.83
CA ALA A 581 13.65 -10.19 -41.45
C ALA A 581 13.54 -8.89 -42.28
N THR A 582 12.88 -8.95 -43.45
CA THR A 582 12.65 -7.85 -44.38
C THR A 582 11.15 -7.62 -44.67
N GLU A 583 10.25 -8.31 -44.02
CA GLU A 583 8.82 -8.04 -44.11
C GLU A 583 8.43 -6.90 -43.15
N LEU A 584 7.36 -6.16 -43.48
CA LEU A 584 6.80 -5.15 -42.57
C LEU A 584 6.08 -5.78 -41.39
N SER A 585 6.26 -5.19 -40.22
CA SER A 585 5.53 -5.48 -39.00
C SER A 585 4.02 -5.26 -39.17
N THR A 586 3.20 -5.97 -38.35
CA THR A 586 1.75 -5.72 -38.24
C THR A 586 1.40 -4.46 -37.47
N LEU A 587 2.40 -3.74 -36.96
CA LEU A 587 2.25 -2.49 -36.22
C LEU A 587 1.44 -1.47 -37.03
N LEU A 588 0.60 -0.67 -36.37
CA LEU A 588 -0.19 0.35 -37.04
C LEU A 588 0.69 1.32 -37.83
N SER A 589 0.29 1.65 -39.06
CA SER A 589 0.97 2.66 -39.88
C SER A 589 0.88 4.06 -39.26
N LYS A 590 1.66 5.00 -39.79
CA LYS A 590 1.65 6.40 -39.37
C LYS A 590 0.25 7.01 -39.46
N GLU A 591 -0.43 6.81 -40.58
CA GLU A 591 -1.78 7.32 -40.85
C GLU A 591 -2.80 6.73 -39.84
N ALA A 592 -2.71 5.42 -39.60
CA ALA A 592 -3.58 4.75 -38.62
C ALA A 592 -3.32 5.24 -37.17
N LEU A 593 -2.08 5.62 -36.84
CA LEU A 593 -1.75 6.22 -35.55
C LEU A 593 -2.21 7.68 -35.43
N GLU A 594 -2.20 8.45 -36.51
CA GLU A 594 -2.73 9.81 -36.53
C GLU A 594 -4.25 9.84 -36.27
N GLU A 595 -4.98 8.91 -36.89
CA GLU A 595 -6.43 8.73 -36.69
C GLU A 595 -6.80 7.90 -35.47
N PHE A 596 -5.82 7.45 -34.69
CA PHE A 596 -6.05 6.52 -33.56
C PHE A 596 -6.90 7.16 -32.44
N THR A 597 -7.96 6.46 -32.08
CA THR A 597 -8.83 6.82 -30.97
C THR A 597 -8.82 5.75 -29.89
N HIS A 598 -8.95 6.13 -28.65
CA HIS A 598 -9.04 5.24 -27.49
C HIS A 598 -10.12 5.74 -26.53
N SER A 599 -11.06 4.87 -26.22
CA SER A 599 -12.08 5.12 -25.20
C SER A 599 -12.15 3.97 -24.21
N VAL A 600 -12.44 4.30 -22.96
CA VAL A 600 -12.50 3.34 -21.85
C VAL A 600 -13.87 3.37 -21.21
N LYS A 601 -14.48 2.20 -21.05
CA LYS A 601 -15.77 2.04 -20.37
C LYS A 601 -15.69 0.97 -19.30
N ALA A 602 -16.08 1.32 -18.10
CA ALA A 602 -16.19 0.37 -17.01
C ALA A 602 -17.62 -0.21 -16.97
N ILE A 603 -17.73 -1.54 -16.97
CA ILE A 603 -19.02 -2.25 -16.91
C ILE A 603 -18.97 -3.34 -15.83
N THR A 604 -20.15 -3.76 -15.36
CA THR A 604 -20.26 -4.92 -14.47
C THR A 604 -20.77 -6.10 -15.30
N CYS A 605 -19.99 -7.18 -15.34
CA CYS A 605 -20.43 -8.42 -15.95
C CYS A 605 -21.61 -9.02 -15.19
N ARG A 606 -22.66 -9.39 -15.89
CA ARG A 606 -23.86 -10.03 -15.32
C ARG A 606 -23.96 -11.51 -15.70
N GLY A 607 -22.86 -12.11 -16.18
CA GLY A 607 -22.86 -13.48 -16.68
C GLY A 607 -22.88 -14.57 -15.60
N CYS A 608 -22.53 -14.23 -14.36
CA CYS A 608 -22.54 -15.15 -13.21
C CYS A 608 -22.50 -14.36 -11.89
N SER A 609 -22.53 -15.06 -10.76
CA SER A 609 -22.49 -14.50 -9.40
C SER A 609 -21.21 -13.71 -9.07
N ASN A 610 -20.11 -13.90 -9.81
CA ASN A 610 -18.86 -13.16 -9.60
C ASN A 610 -19.01 -11.66 -9.89
N SER A 611 -19.97 -11.26 -10.74
CA SER A 611 -20.26 -9.84 -11.04
C SER A 611 -18.99 -9.02 -11.34
N CYS A 612 -18.09 -9.58 -12.16
CA CYS A 612 -16.77 -9.00 -12.44
C CYS A 612 -16.89 -7.54 -12.90
N LYS A 613 -16.00 -6.69 -12.38
CA LYS A 613 -15.86 -5.30 -12.81
C LYS A 613 -14.93 -5.28 -14.01
N LEU A 614 -15.49 -5.12 -15.21
CA LEU A 614 -14.76 -5.14 -16.47
C LEU A 614 -14.38 -3.74 -16.90
N THR A 615 -13.18 -3.60 -17.43
CA THR A 615 -12.74 -2.42 -18.17
C THR A 615 -12.68 -2.78 -19.65
N VAL A 616 -13.49 -2.09 -20.45
CA VAL A 616 -13.56 -2.27 -21.90
C VAL A 616 -12.83 -1.11 -22.55
N ASN A 617 -11.68 -1.39 -23.12
CA ASN A 617 -10.92 -0.48 -23.98
C ASN A 617 -11.41 -0.66 -25.41
N THR A 618 -11.78 0.43 -26.07
CA THR A 618 -12.20 0.43 -27.48
C THR A 618 -11.24 1.31 -28.26
N PHE A 619 -10.63 0.75 -29.30
CA PHE A 619 -9.67 1.40 -30.18
C PHE A 619 -10.27 1.67 -31.55
N SER A 620 -9.60 2.44 -32.38
CA SER A 620 -9.96 2.71 -33.78
C SER A 620 -10.29 1.41 -34.53
N GLY A 621 -11.26 1.46 -35.44
CA GLY A 621 -11.77 0.29 -36.15
C GLY A 621 -12.65 -0.62 -35.29
N GLY A 622 -13.05 -0.20 -34.08
CA GLY A 622 -13.96 -0.96 -33.23
C GLY A 622 -13.29 -2.14 -32.49
N ARG A 623 -11.96 -2.24 -32.52
CA ARG A 623 -11.20 -3.28 -31.78
C ARG A 623 -11.39 -3.06 -30.29
N LYS A 624 -11.54 -4.15 -29.55
CA LYS A 624 -11.80 -4.09 -28.10
C LYS A 624 -10.78 -4.93 -27.34
N PHE A 625 -10.31 -4.40 -26.22
CA PHE A 625 -9.59 -5.14 -25.21
C PHE A 625 -10.37 -5.07 -23.90
N ILE A 626 -10.72 -6.23 -23.36
CA ILE A 626 -11.51 -6.35 -22.11
C ILE A 626 -10.60 -6.94 -21.04
N SER A 627 -10.54 -6.27 -19.89
CA SER A 627 -9.78 -6.71 -18.71
C SER A 627 -10.67 -6.75 -17.47
N GLY A 628 -10.15 -7.35 -16.39
CA GLY A 628 -10.89 -7.55 -15.14
C GLY A 628 -11.85 -8.76 -15.16
N ASN A 629 -11.87 -9.52 -16.25
CA ASN A 629 -12.63 -10.76 -16.36
C ASN A 629 -11.97 -11.91 -15.59
N ARG A 630 -12.81 -12.77 -15.00
CA ARG A 630 -12.38 -14.01 -14.32
C ARG A 630 -12.62 -15.24 -15.18
N CYS A 631 -13.13 -15.07 -16.40
CA CYS A 631 -13.38 -16.12 -17.38
C CYS A 631 -13.42 -15.51 -18.78
N GLU A 632 -13.36 -16.34 -19.81
CA GLU A 632 -13.31 -15.94 -21.21
C GLU A 632 -14.66 -15.41 -21.77
N LYS A 633 -15.79 -15.63 -21.09
CA LYS A 633 -17.13 -15.24 -21.59
C LYS A 633 -17.25 -13.78 -22.02
N PRO A 634 -16.71 -12.78 -21.27
CA PRO A 634 -16.81 -11.39 -21.69
C PRO A 634 -16.00 -11.06 -22.96
N VAL A 635 -14.95 -11.85 -23.22
CA VAL A 635 -14.03 -11.64 -24.36
C VAL A 635 -14.52 -12.37 -25.59
N THR A 636 -14.85 -13.65 -25.47
CA THR A 636 -15.22 -14.53 -26.59
C THR A 636 -16.68 -14.44 -26.98
N GLY A 637 -17.55 -13.98 -26.08
CA GLY A 637 -19.00 -14.03 -26.28
C GLY A 637 -19.59 -15.47 -26.29
N VAL A 638 -18.75 -16.47 -26.20
CA VAL A 638 -19.15 -17.88 -26.25
C VAL A 638 -19.73 -18.28 -24.90
N LYS A 639 -21.01 -18.62 -24.89
CA LYS A 639 -21.57 -19.41 -23.80
C LYS A 639 -21.00 -20.82 -23.98
N SER A 640 -20.26 -21.31 -22.98
CA SER A 640 -19.86 -22.72 -22.94
C SER A 640 -21.09 -23.56 -23.19
N THR A 641 -21.09 -24.34 -24.29
CA THR A 641 -22.21 -25.18 -24.69
C THR A 641 -22.30 -26.44 -23.85
N GLU A 642 -21.24 -26.78 -23.14
CA GLU A 642 -21.27 -27.87 -22.15
C GLU A 642 -21.62 -27.27 -20.79
N ALA A 643 -22.76 -27.67 -20.26
CA ALA A 643 -23.18 -27.37 -18.90
C ALA A 643 -22.20 -28.08 -17.91
N GLN A 644 -21.14 -27.41 -17.56
CA GLN A 644 -20.28 -27.90 -16.46
C GLN A 644 -21.06 -27.93 -15.17
N TYR A 645 -21.05 -29.08 -14.52
CA TYR A 645 -21.69 -29.25 -13.21
C TYR A 645 -21.03 -28.37 -12.18
N ASN A 646 -21.76 -27.39 -11.65
CA ASN A 646 -21.25 -26.51 -10.61
C ASN A 646 -21.54 -27.09 -9.22
N MET A 647 -20.62 -27.86 -8.68
CA MET A 647 -20.78 -28.54 -7.39
C MET A 647 -20.99 -27.56 -6.23
N PHE A 648 -20.43 -26.33 -6.30
CA PHE A 648 -20.68 -25.30 -5.30
C PHE A 648 -22.13 -24.82 -5.30
N GLU A 649 -22.74 -24.74 -6.46
CA GLU A 649 -24.16 -24.39 -6.59
C GLU A 649 -25.06 -25.50 -6.06
N GLU A 650 -24.75 -26.76 -6.37
CA GLU A 650 -25.46 -27.91 -5.78
C GLU A 650 -25.32 -27.98 -4.28
N LYS A 651 -24.12 -27.74 -3.74
CA LYS A 651 -23.88 -27.62 -2.30
C LYS A 651 -24.76 -26.52 -1.69
N ARG A 652 -24.82 -25.34 -2.29
CA ARG A 652 -25.70 -24.26 -1.83
C ARG A 652 -27.17 -24.66 -1.82
N LYS A 653 -27.65 -25.34 -2.87
CA LYS A 653 -29.02 -25.86 -2.95
C LYS A 653 -29.30 -26.89 -1.84
N LEU A 654 -28.33 -27.76 -1.54
CA LEU A 654 -28.45 -28.72 -0.46
C LEU A 654 -28.53 -28.03 0.92
N LEU A 655 -27.67 -27.04 1.17
CA LEU A 655 -27.68 -26.29 2.43
C LEU A 655 -28.92 -25.41 2.58
N ALA A 656 -29.49 -24.89 1.50
CA ALA A 656 -30.70 -24.09 1.51
C ALA A 656 -31.96 -24.87 1.96
N ARG A 657 -31.88 -26.19 2.10
CA ARG A 657 -32.96 -27.04 2.65
C ARG A 657 -33.12 -26.85 4.16
N TYR A 658 -32.09 -26.40 4.85
CA TYR A 658 -32.04 -26.20 6.29
C TYR A 658 -32.52 -24.78 6.61
N THR A 659 -33.85 -24.58 6.54
CA THR A 659 -34.47 -23.27 6.76
C THR A 659 -35.02 -23.14 8.18
N TYR A 660 -35.00 -21.92 8.70
CA TYR A 660 -35.66 -21.60 9.96
C TYR A 660 -37.17 -21.89 9.89
N LYS A 661 -37.66 -22.51 10.94
CA LYS A 661 -39.09 -22.75 11.14
C LYS A 661 -39.44 -22.29 12.56
N ASP A 662 -40.29 -21.29 12.67
CA ASP A 662 -40.80 -20.83 13.96
C ASP A 662 -41.83 -21.82 14.48
N THR A 663 -41.44 -22.54 15.52
CA THR A 663 -42.34 -23.49 16.22
C THR A 663 -42.63 -23.04 17.64
N GLY A 664 -42.22 -21.81 18.02
CA GLY A 664 -42.35 -21.26 19.37
C GLY A 664 -41.37 -21.83 20.39
N LYS A 665 -40.28 -22.44 19.91
CA LYS A 665 -39.20 -22.98 20.76
C LYS A 665 -38.05 -21.99 20.82
N PRO A 666 -37.16 -22.12 21.84
CA PRO A 666 -35.93 -21.30 21.87
C PRO A 666 -35.09 -21.44 20.61
N VAL A 667 -34.55 -20.32 20.12
CA VAL A 667 -33.86 -20.20 18.84
C VAL A 667 -32.36 -20.24 19.00
N ILE A 668 -31.72 -21.22 18.42
CA ILE A 668 -30.25 -21.31 18.28
C ILE A 668 -29.81 -20.68 16.97
N GLY A 669 -29.01 -19.61 17.04
CA GLY A 669 -28.38 -18.97 15.89
C GLY A 669 -27.08 -19.67 15.49
N ILE A 670 -26.94 -20.02 14.21
CA ILE A 670 -25.71 -20.61 13.66
C ILE A 670 -25.11 -19.62 12.65
N PRO A 671 -23.89 -19.08 12.89
CA PRO A 671 -23.22 -18.19 11.95
C PRO A 671 -22.67 -18.96 10.75
N MET A 672 -23.08 -18.58 9.53
CA MET A 672 -22.81 -19.31 8.29
C MET A 672 -21.46 -18.92 7.67
N GLY A 673 -20.37 -19.30 8.31
CA GLY A 673 -19.03 -19.10 7.81
C GLY A 673 -18.07 -20.18 8.31
N LEU A 674 -16.87 -20.20 7.72
CA LEU A 674 -15.83 -21.19 8.04
C LEU A 674 -16.40 -22.63 8.09
N ASN A 675 -16.04 -23.41 9.12
CA ASN A 675 -16.48 -24.78 9.30
C ASN A 675 -17.98 -24.93 9.58
N MET A 676 -18.64 -23.89 10.08
CA MET A 676 -20.08 -23.94 10.36
C MET A 676 -20.92 -24.11 9.09
N TYR A 677 -20.40 -23.61 7.95
CA TYR A 677 -21.04 -23.78 6.66
C TYR A 677 -21.10 -25.27 6.23
N GLU A 678 -19.99 -25.99 6.40
CA GLU A 678 -19.89 -27.42 6.09
C GLU A 678 -20.73 -28.29 7.05
N LEU A 679 -20.73 -27.93 8.31
CA LEU A 679 -21.33 -28.70 9.39
C LEU A 679 -22.80 -28.35 9.65
N LEU A 680 -23.41 -27.44 8.88
CA LEU A 680 -24.80 -27.05 9.06
C LEU A 680 -25.78 -28.23 9.09
N PRO A 681 -25.70 -29.25 8.18
CA PRO A 681 -26.64 -30.37 8.19
C PRO A 681 -26.65 -31.11 9.52
N PHE A 682 -25.45 -31.32 10.10
CA PHE A 682 -25.30 -31.99 11.38
C PHE A 682 -25.88 -31.14 12.53
N TRP A 683 -25.44 -29.88 12.66
CA TRP A 683 -25.85 -29.03 13.79
C TRP A 683 -27.34 -28.66 13.72
N TYR A 684 -27.88 -28.42 12.52
CA TYR A 684 -29.30 -28.16 12.35
C TYR A 684 -30.15 -29.35 12.85
N LYS A 685 -29.76 -30.57 12.40
CA LYS A 685 -30.50 -31.80 12.83
C LYS A 685 -30.34 -32.05 14.33
N PHE A 686 -29.14 -31.88 14.86
CA PHE A 686 -28.84 -32.05 16.29
C PHE A 686 -29.71 -31.16 17.15
N PHE A 687 -29.75 -29.86 16.92
CA PHE A 687 -30.54 -28.94 17.75
C PHE A 687 -32.04 -29.10 17.55
N THR A 688 -32.50 -29.34 16.33
CA THR A 688 -33.94 -29.56 16.10
C THR A 688 -34.45 -30.83 16.77
N MET A 689 -33.63 -31.88 16.84
CA MET A 689 -33.99 -33.11 17.60
C MET A 689 -33.99 -32.88 19.11
N LEU A 690 -33.20 -31.96 19.62
CA LEU A 690 -33.21 -31.58 21.06
C LEU A 690 -34.36 -30.62 21.41
N GLY A 691 -35.15 -30.17 20.42
CA GLY A 691 -36.28 -29.32 20.68
C GLY A 691 -36.02 -27.82 20.57
N TYR A 692 -35.00 -27.42 19.86
CA TYR A 692 -34.71 -26.01 19.53
C TYR A 692 -35.14 -25.69 18.08
N ASP A 693 -35.44 -24.44 17.83
CA ASP A 693 -35.51 -23.89 16.49
C ASP A 693 -34.13 -23.40 16.06
N VAL A 694 -33.75 -23.65 14.83
CA VAL A 694 -32.43 -23.29 14.34
C VAL A 694 -32.54 -22.21 13.27
N LYS A 695 -31.83 -21.08 13.49
CA LYS A 695 -31.77 -19.96 12.58
C LYS A 695 -30.33 -19.76 12.09
N THR A 696 -30.15 -19.63 10.79
CA THR A 696 -28.83 -19.34 10.23
C THR A 696 -28.68 -17.86 9.92
N SER A 697 -27.48 -17.33 10.04
CA SER A 697 -27.20 -15.98 9.57
C SER A 697 -27.36 -15.86 8.03
N PRO A 698 -27.62 -14.65 7.51
CA PRO A 698 -27.79 -14.42 6.10
C PRO A 698 -26.52 -14.75 5.29
N ALA A 699 -26.64 -14.87 3.97
CA ALA A 699 -25.50 -15.11 3.08
C ALA A 699 -24.48 -13.96 3.14
N SER A 700 -23.19 -14.32 3.10
CA SER A 700 -22.08 -13.36 3.15
C SER A 700 -22.18 -12.34 2.01
N ASN A 701 -22.10 -11.07 2.35
CA ASN A 701 -22.06 -9.96 1.40
C ASN A 701 -21.32 -8.77 2.03
N ARG A 702 -21.13 -7.70 1.26
CA ARG A 702 -20.42 -6.51 1.75
C ARG A 702 -21.11 -5.84 2.95
N GLN A 703 -22.44 -5.80 2.97
CA GLN A 703 -23.19 -5.18 4.07
C GLN A 703 -22.99 -5.96 5.37
N LEU A 704 -23.00 -7.29 5.29
CA LEU A 704 -22.70 -8.15 6.43
C LEU A 704 -21.29 -7.92 6.97
N TYR A 705 -20.30 -7.78 6.08
CA TYR A 705 -18.94 -7.43 6.49
C TYR A 705 -18.88 -6.09 7.23
N LEU A 706 -19.49 -5.04 6.65
CA LEU A 706 -19.52 -3.72 7.26
C LEU A 706 -20.22 -3.70 8.63
N LYS A 707 -21.25 -4.53 8.81
CA LYS A 707 -21.96 -4.66 10.09
C LYS A 707 -21.05 -5.13 11.22
N GLY A 708 -20.17 -6.10 10.96
CA GLY A 708 -19.23 -6.62 11.95
C GLY A 708 -17.88 -5.93 11.98
N GLN A 709 -17.60 -4.99 11.06
CA GLN A 709 -16.26 -4.43 10.86
C GLN A 709 -15.69 -3.79 12.14
N HIS A 710 -16.50 -3.10 12.91
CA HIS A 710 -16.07 -2.40 14.12
C HIS A 710 -15.60 -3.35 15.24
N THR A 711 -16.02 -4.61 15.22
CA THR A 711 -15.66 -5.63 16.21
C THR A 711 -14.42 -6.43 15.84
N ILE A 712 -13.85 -6.23 14.65
CA ILE A 712 -12.66 -6.95 14.17
C ILE A 712 -11.41 -6.45 14.92
N PRO A 713 -10.70 -7.31 15.69
CA PRO A 713 -9.59 -6.86 16.53
C PRO A 713 -8.29 -6.64 15.77
N SER A 714 -8.15 -7.23 14.59
CA SER A 714 -6.93 -7.14 13.79
C SER A 714 -7.22 -7.19 12.30
N ASP A 715 -6.63 -6.27 11.56
CA ASP A 715 -6.72 -6.27 10.09
C ASP A 715 -5.98 -7.45 9.45
N THR A 716 -5.06 -8.10 10.16
CA THR A 716 -4.33 -9.28 9.68
C THR A 716 -5.13 -10.57 9.70
N ALA A 717 -6.30 -10.61 10.36
CA ALA A 717 -7.18 -11.78 10.31
C ALA A 717 -7.61 -12.08 8.86
N CYS A 718 -7.69 -13.36 8.51
CA CYS A 718 -8.14 -13.76 7.17
C CYS A 718 -9.57 -13.28 6.91
N PHE A 719 -9.91 -13.00 5.65
CA PHE A 719 -11.20 -12.41 5.30
C PHE A 719 -12.41 -13.26 5.73
N PRO A 720 -12.41 -14.61 5.59
CA PRO A 720 -13.48 -15.43 6.11
C PRO A 720 -13.71 -15.28 7.63
N ALA A 721 -12.64 -15.13 8.41
CA ALA A 721 -12.74 -14.86 9.84
C ALA A 721 -13.38 -13.49 10.13
N LYS A 722 -13.00 -12.47 9.38
CA LYS A 722 -13.62 -11.13 9.48
C LYS A 722 -15.13 -11.15 9.20
N LEU A 723 -15.58 -11.97 8.26
CA LEU A 723 -17.00 -12.16 7.97
C LEU A 723 -17.78 -12.74 9.14
N MET A 724 -17.15 -13.59 9.99
CA MET A 724 -17.83 -14.20 11.15
C MET A 724 -18.34 -13.14 12.12
N HIS A 725 -17.66 -12.01 12.28
CA HIS A 725 -18.16 -10.89 13.09
C HIS A 725 -19.53 -10.39 12.59
N GLY A 726 -19.65 -10.18 11.28
CA GLY A 726 -20.93 -9.79 10.69
C GLY A 726 -22.02 -10.85 10.80
N HIS A 727 -21.66 -12.11 10.68
CA HIS A 727 -22.60 -13.22 10.83
C HIS A 727 -23.16 -13.28 12.25
N VAL A 728 -22.33 -13.11 13.26
CA VAL A 728 -22.76 -13.11 14.67
C VAL A 728 -23.60 -11.87 14.98
N GLU A 729 -23.15 -10.68 14.58
CA GLU A 729 -23.92 -9.43 14.75
C GLU A 729 -25.31 -9.52 14.10
N ALA A 730 -25.41 -10.15 12.91
CA ALA A 730 -26.71 -10.32 12.26
C ALA A 730 -27.65 -11.21 13.05
N LEU A 731 -27.16 -12.30 13.65
CA LEU A 731 -27.97 -13.19 14.49
C LEU A 731 -28.44 -12.51 15.78
N LEU A 732 -27.57 -11.70 16.39
CA LEU A 732 -27.93 -10.93 17.60
C LEU A 732 -29.03 -9.90 17.31
N ASP A 733 -28.94 -9.21 16.18
CA ASP A 733 -29.97 -8.25 15.75
C ASP A 733 -31.32 -8.94 15.42
N GLU A 734 -31.27 -10.21 15.02
CA GLU A 734 -32.49 -11.03 14.81
C GLU A 734 -33.06 -11.62 16.08
N GLY A 735 -32.45 -11.37 17.24
CA GLY A 735 -32.99 -11.70 18.56
C GLY A 735 -32.99 -13.21 18.84
N VAL A 736 -31.98 -13.95 18.45
CA VAL A 736 -31.81 -15.37 18.80
C VAL A 736 -31.54 -15.53 20.30
N ASP A 737 -32.05 -16.61 20.92
CA ASP A 737 -31.85 -16.89 22.35
C ASP A 737 -30.40 -17.29 22.65
N ALA A 738 -29.75 -17.97 21.73
CA ALA A 738 -28.35 -18.34 21.87
C ALA A 738 -27.63 -18.37 20.50
N VAL A 739 -26.33 -18.09 20.50
CA VAL A 739 -25.48 -18.25 19.33
C VAL A 739 -24.55 -19.44 19.55
N PHE A 740 -24.59 -20.41 18.65
CA PHE A 740 -23.75 -21.58 18.66
C PHE A 740 -22.61 -21.46 17.67
N TYR A 741 -21.39 -21.28 18.16
CA TYR A 741 -20.16 -21.22 17.36
C TYR A 741 -19.00 -21.85 18.14
N PRO A 742 -18.85 -23.21 18.10
CA PRO A 742 -17.90 -23.93 18.92
C PRO A 742 -16.46 -23.83 18.39
N CYS A 743 -15.50 -23.89 19.30
CA CYS A 743 -14.08 -24.11 18.98
C CYS A 743 -13.88 -25.57 18.55
N MET A 744 -13.32 -25.77 17.37
CA MET A 744 -13.09 -27.11 16.80
C MET A 744 -11.64 -27.23 16.32
N THR A 745 -10.79 -27.89 17.09
CA THR A 745 -9.37 -28.04 16.79
C THR A 745 -9.06 -29.16 15.81
N TYR A 746 -9.92 -30.18 15.72
CA TYR A 746 -9.68 -31.39 14.97
C TYR A 746 -10.98 -31.91 14.34
N ASN A 747 -10.90 -32.33 13.08
CA ASN A 747 -12.01 -32.98 12.37
C ASN A 747 -11.97 -34.50 12.49
N PHE A 748 -13.07 -35.17 12.15
CA PHE A 748 -13.06 -36.63 12.01
C PHE A 748 -12.35 -37.04 10.70
N ASP A 749 -11.77 -38.24 10.73
CA ASP A 749 -11.12 -38.83 9.59
C ASP A 749 -12.15 -39.35 8.59
N GLU A 750 -12.09 -38.84 7.34
CA GLU A 750 -12.88 -39.28 6.20
C GLU A 750 -12.10 -40.22 5.27
N ASN A 751 -10.88 -40.61 5.64
CA ASN A 751 -9.94 -41.41 4.85
C ASN A 751 -9.56 -40.77 3.49
N LEU A 752 -9.58 -39.42 3.41
CA LEU A 752 -9.26 -38.66 2.22
C LEU A 752 -7.96 -37.85 2.34
N GLY A 753 -7.36 -37.82 3.52
CA GLY A 753 -6.12 -37.09 3.81
C GLY A 753 -5.46 -37.56 5.08
N ASP A 754 -4.26 -37.09 5.34
CA ASP A 754 -3.39 -37.49 6.45
C ASP A 754 -3.30 -36.44 7.57
N ASN A 755 -3.89 -35.25 7.37
CA ASN A 755 -3.96 -34.20 8.36
C ASN A 755 -5.41 -33.77 8.62
N HIS A 756 -5.84 -33.85 9.90
CA HIS A 756 -7.21 -33.56 10.33
C HIS A 756 -7.29 -32.36 11.29
N TYR A 757 -6.19 -31.66 11.53
CA TYR A 757 -6.19 -30.44 12.32
C TYR A 757 -6.81 -29.30 11.53
N ASN A 758 -7.71 -28.56 12.14
CA ASN A 758 -8.22 -27.33 11.58
C ASN A 758 -7.16 -26.22 11.66
N CYS A 759 -7.23 -25.25 10.77
CA CYS A 759 -6.39 -24.08 10.88
C CYS A 759 -6.68 -23.34 12.20
N PRO A 760 -5.72 -22.60 12.78
CA PRO A 760 -5.90 -21.89 14.05
C PRO A 760 -7.13 -20.97 14.08
N VAL A 761 -7.49 -20.36 12.93
CA VAL A 761 -8.68 -19.51 12.83
C VAL A 761 -9.95 -20.32 13.05
N VAL A 762 -10.10 -21.47 12.38
CA VAL A 762 -11.28 -22.35 12.61
C VAL A 762 -11.29 -22.91 14.02
N ALA A 763 -10.10 -23.25 14.53
CA ALA A 763 -9.97 -23.89 15.85
C ALA A 763 -10.35 -22.96 17.02
N TYR A 764 -9.97 -21.68 16.98
CA TYR A 764 -10.00 -20.79 18.15
C TYR A 764 -10.74 -19.47 17.96
N TYR A 765 -11.24 -19.17 16.77
CA TYR A 765 -11.86 -17.87 16.49
C TYR A 765 -13.14 -17.56 17.30
N PRO A 766 -13.93 -18.53 17.76
CA PRO A 766 -15.02 -18.28 18.70
C PRO A 766 -14.59 -17.51 19.95
N GLU A 767 -13.38 -17.75 20.49
CA GLU A 767 -12.86 -16.99 21.64
C GLU A 767 -12.59 -15.52 21.29
N VAL A 768 -12.09 -15.27 20.06
CA VAL A 768 -11.89 -13.91 19.55
C VAL A 768 -13.22 -13.18 19.40
N ILE A 769 -14.24 -13.85 18.84
CA ILE A 769 -15.60 -13.32 18.69
C ILE A 769 -16.19 -12.94 20.04
N SER A 770 -16.14 -13.85 21.01
CA SER A 770 -16.71 -13.62 22.36
C SER A 770 -16.04 -12.46 23.09
N SER A 771 -14.75 -12.24 22.85
CA SER A 771 -13.99 -11.17 23.48
C SER A 771 -14.21 -9.80 22.85
N ASN A 772 -14.66 -9.75 21.60
CA ASN A 772 -14.72 -8.50 20.80
C ASN A 772 -16.14 -8.03 20.45
N ILE A 773 -17.17 -8.87 20.59
CA ILE A 773 -18.58 -8.49 20.39
C ILE A 773 -19.26 -8.28 21.73
N GLN A 774 -19.45 -7.03 22.13
CA GLN A 774 -20.00 -6.69 23.46
C GLN A 774 -21.44 -7.20 23.66
N LYS A 775 -22.27 -7.18 22.62
CA LYS A 775 -23.66 -7.68 22.67
C LYS A 775 -23.78 -9.15 23.12
N LEU A 776 -22.70 -9.93 22.93
CA LEU A 776 -22.67 -11.33 23.42
C LEU A 776 -22.69 -11.48 24.93
N LYS A 777 -22.49 -10.40 25.71
CA LYS A 777 -22.62 -10.43 27.16
C LYS A 777 -24.09 -10.61 27.62
N ASP A 778 -25.01 -10.19 26.77
CA ASP A 778 -26.45 -10.22 27.05
C ASP A 778 -27.17 -11.39 26.34
N THR A 779 -26.40 -12.23 25.59
CA THR A 779 -26.93 -13.38 24.84
C THR A 779 -26.12 -14.63 25.19
N VAL A 780 -26.77 -15.78 25.26
CA VAL A 780 -26.08 -17.04 25.49
C VAL A 780 -25.15 -17.33 24.29
N PHE A 781 -23.84 -17.41 24.55
CA PHE A 781 -22.86 -17.75 23.54
C PHE A 781 -22.20 -19.10 23.84
N ILE A 782 -22.39 -20.06 22.96
CA ILE A 782 -21.87 -21.43 23.10
C ILE A 782 -20.62 -21.54 22.20
N GLY A 783 -19.47 -21.10 22.73
CA GLY A 783 -18.16 -21.11 22.09
C GLY A 783 -17.24 -22.24 22.57
N ASP A 784 -17.78 -23.21 23.27
CA ASP A 784 -17.03 -24.30 23.91
C ASP A 784 -16.25 -25.18 22.93
N TYR A 785 -15.23 -25.87 23.44
CA TYR A 785 -14.44 -26.81 22.62
C TYR A 785 -15.22 -28.10 22.40
N VAL A 786 -15.42 -28.45 21.13
CA VAL A 786 -16.17 -29.63 20.69
C VAL A 786 -15.32 -30.44 19.69
N GLY A 787 -15.28 -31.75 19.87
CA GLY A 787 -14.54 -32.67 18.98
C GLY A 787 -15.45 -33.72 18.37
N LEU A 788 -15.80 -33.61 17.09
CA LEU A 788 -16.61 -34.60 16.35
C LEU A 788 -15.88 -35.92 16.10
N HIS A 789 -14.53 -35.92 16.11
CA HIS A 789 -13.71 -37.10 15.95
C HIS A 789 -13.80 -38.09 17.15
N ARG A 790 -14.19 -37.59 18.33
CA ARG A 790 -14.34 -38.38 19.55
C ARG A 790 -15.79 -38.82 19.74
N ARG A 791 -16.24 -39.77 18.91
CA ARG A 791 -17.67 -40.17 18.86
C ARG A 791 -18.23 -40.64 20.18
N HIS A 792 -17.42 -41.33 21.00
CA HIS A 792 -17.88 -41.81 22.31
C HIS A 792 -17.99 -40.72 23.35
N ASP A 793 -17.11 -39.71 23.32
CA ASP A 793 -17.09 -38.62 24.29
C ASP A 793 -18.07 -37.51 23.94
N PHE A 794 -18.41 -37.38 22.66
CA PHE A 794 -19.21 -36.29 22.13
C PHE A 794 -20.57 -36.10 22.84
N PRO A 795 -21.40 -37.14 23.06
CA PRO A 795 -22.70 -36.98 23.73
C PRO A 795 -22.56 -36.44 25.14
N GLY A 796 -21.61 -37.01 25.93
CA GLY A 796 -21.35 -36.56 27.30
C GLY A 796 -20.88 -35.10 27.34
N LYS A 797 -19.95 -34.74 26.42
CA LYS A 797 -19.45 -33.38 26.32
C LYS A 797 -20.54 -32.38 25.94
N MET A 798 -21.37 -32.72 24.94
CA MET A 798 -22.49 -31.86 24.53
C MET A 798 -23.53 -31.69 25.64
N TYR A 799 -23.83 -32.76 26.39
CA TYR A 799 -24.72 -32.69 27.55
C TYR A 799 -24.16 -31.73 28.60
N GLU A 800 -22.87 -31.80 28.93
CA GLU A 800 -22.24 -30.89 29.89
C GLU A 800 -22.30 -29.43 29.43
N ILE A 801 -22.00 -29.17 28.15
CA ILE A 801 -22.04 -27.83 27.55
C ILE A 801 -23.48 -27.28 27.62
N LEU A 802 -24.44 -28.03 27.10
CA LEU A 802 -25.83 -27.57 27.06
C LEU A 802 -26.41 -27.34 28.45
N ARG A 803 -26.13 -28.24 29.42
CA ARG A 803 -26.54 -28.06 30.80
C ARG A 803 -25.97 -26.81 31.48
N ARG A 804 -24.76 -26.38 31.07
CA ARG A 804 -24.11 -25.16 31.57
C ARG A 804 -24.80 -23.91 31.07
N HIS A 805 -25.16 -23.92 29.82
CA HIS A 805 -25.80 -22.76 29.17
C HIS A 805 -27.32 -22.74 29.32
N PHE A 806 -27.94 -23.90 29.47
CA PHE A 806 -29.39 -24.07 29.65
C PHE A 806 -29.63 -25.00 30.85
N PRO A 807 -29.58 -24.49 32.09
CA PRO A 807 -29.70 -25.27 33.31
C PRO A 807 -31.08 -25.95 33.53
#